data_e443fe8641762414c2802e9290307ae2
#
_entry.id   e443fe8641762414c2802e9290307ae2
#
_cell.length_a   1.000
_cell.length_b   1.000
_cell.length_c   1.000
_cell.angle_alpha   90.00
_cell.angle_beta   90.00
_cell.angle_gamma   90.00
#
_symmetry.space_group_name_H-M   'P 1'
#
loop_
_entity.id
_entity.type
_entity.pdbx_description
1 polymer ?
#
loop_
_entity_poly.entity_id
_entity_poly.type
_entity_poly.pdbx_seq_one_letter_code
_entity_poly.pdbx_strand_id
1 'polypeptide(L)'
;MFERFTDRARRVVVLAQEEAKMLNHNYIGTEHILLGLIHEGEGVAAKALESLGISLDAVREQVQDIIGQGQQQPTGHIPFTPRAKKVLELSLREALQLGHNYIGTEHILLGLIREGEGVAAQVLVKLGADLNRVRQQVIQLLSGYQGKEQVQVGANETAANPAGSQILDQFGRNLTQAARDNKLDPVIGREKEIERVMQILSRRSKNNPVLIGEPGVGKTAVVEGLAQAIVKGDVPETLKDKQLYSLDLGSLIAGSRYRGDFEERLKKVTKEIRTRGDIIVFIDEIHTLVGAGAAEGAIDAASILKPLLARGELQTIGATTLDEYRKHFEKDAALERRFQPIQVNEPSLPHTINILKGLRDRYEAHHKVSITDGALVAAANLADRYVSDRFLPDKAIDLIDEAGARLRLSILSSPPELREFDEKIAVVRAAKETAIEDQDFEKAAGLRDEEKNLLGERLRLEKKWKSGDVKTTAVVDEGLIAEVLAQATGIPVFKLTEEESSRLVFMEKALHQRVIGQEEAISALAKTIRRTRAGLKDPKRPSGSFIFAGPTGVGKTELAKALAEFLFDDEAAMISLDMSEYGEKHTVSRLFGAPPGFVGFEEGGQLTEKVRRKPFSVVLFDEIEKAHPDIFNSLLQILEEGRLTDGQGRVIDFKNTVIIMTTNLGTRDISGSPVGFQLEGDTATSYDRMRGKVNEELKKHFKPEFLNRVDEIIVFPQLSKPELLQIVDLFIKRLGDRLLDRDMTVELTLAAKEHLIEVGFDPALGARPLRRAIQREVEDRLSEKILHGELNAGDHVHVDFVDGEYIFTTTNRNEAVSVGINAAAAVGTGPGTPDLAITSE
;
A
#
# COMPACT_ATOMS: atom_id res chain seq x y z
N MET A 1 -11.55 24.45 10.54
CA MET A 1 -10.62 25.59 10.84
C MET A 1 -9.79 25.30 12.09
N PHE A 2 -10.39 24.86 13.20
CA PHE A 2 -9.68 24.60 14.48
C PHE A 2 -8.74 23.40 14.46
N GLU A 3 -8.80 22.51 13.48
CA GLU A 3 -7.91 21.33 13.32
C GLU A 3 -6.44 21.72 13.09
N ARG A 4 -6.20 22.87 12.49
CA ARG A 4 -4.85 23.39 12.22
C ARG A 4 -4.26 24.24 13.35
N PHE A 5 -5.00 24.46 14.44
CA PHE A 5 -4.52 25.22 15.59
C PHE A 5 -3.61 24.37 16.46
N THR A 6 -2.47 24.94 16.88
CA THR A 6 -1.65 24.33 17.93
C THR A 6 -2.42 24.27 19.25
N ASP A 7 -2.00 23.42 20.17
CA ASP A 7 -2.65 23.31 21.49
C ASP A 7 -2.64 24.63 22.25
N ARG A 8 -1.57 25.41 22.11
CA ARG A 8 -1.47 26.77 22.68
C ARG A 8 -2.46 27.72 22.03
N ALA A 9 -2.58 27.68 20.71
CA ALA A 9 -3.56 28.51 20.00
C ALA A 9 -5.01 28.14 20.35
N ARG A 10 -5.31 26.86 20.59
CA ARG A 10 -6.63 26.43 21.13
C ARG A 10 -6.84 26.94 22.55
N ARG A 11 -5.80 26.91 23.40
CA ARG A 11 -5.86 27.45 24.76
C ARG A 11 -6.16 28.96 24.76
N VAL A 12 -5.58 29.76 23.84
CA VAL A 12 -5.90 31.17 23.66
C VAL A 12 -7.39 31.39 23.42
N VAL A 13 -8.04 30.58 22.60
CA VAL A 13 -9.48 30.68 22.33
C VAL A 13 -10.31 30.39 23.60
N VAL A 14 -9.90 29.41 24.40
CA VAL A 14 -10.56 29.09 25.67
C VAL A 14 -10.37 30.25 26.67
N LEU A 15 -9.16 30.76 26.81
CA LEU A 15 -8.84 31.89 27.68
C LEU A 15 -9.58 33.17 27.24
N ALA A 16 -9.72 33.40 25.94
CA ALA A 16 -10.52 34.53 25.42
C ALA A 16 -12.01 34.41 25.83
N GLN A 17 -12.55 33.18 25.91
CA GLN A 17 -13.90 32.95 26.41
C GLN A 17 -14.01 33.17 27.93
N GLU A 18 -12.99 32.81 28.69
CA GLU A 18 -12.90 33.05 30.14
C GLU A 18 -12.83 34.56 30.44
N GLU A 19 -11.98 35.30 29.71
CA GLU A 19 -11.88 36.75 29.84
C GLU A 19 -13.19 37.46 29.48
N ALA A 20 -13.89 37.00 28.44
CA ALA A 20 -15.24 37.51 28.10
C ALA A 20 -16.25 37.29 29.24
N LYS A 21 -16.21 36.11 29.92
CA LYS A 21 -17.05 35.83 31.10
C LYS A 21 -16.69 36.72 32.28
N MET A 22 -15.41 36.95 32.56
CA MET A 22 -14.95 37.79 33.66
C MET A 22 -15.40 39.27 33.46
N LEU A 23 -15.43 39.73 32.21
CA LEU A 23 -15.91 41.06 31.86
C LEU A 23 -17.46 41.14 31.70
N ASN A 24 -18.19 40.02 31.93
CA ASN A 24 -19.63 39.89 31.75
C ASN A 24 -20.11 40.19 30.32
N HIS A 25 -19.31 39.93 29.30
CA HIS A 25 -19.66 40.14 27.91
C HIS A 25 -20.32 38.90 27.30
N ASN A 26 -21.39 39.10 26.54
CA ASN A 26 -22.14 38.02 25.86
C ASN A 26 -21.61 37.69 24.45
N TYR A 27 -20.43 38.18 24.12
CA TYR A 27 -19.72 37.97 22.84
C TYR A 27 -18.21 37.87 23.06
N ILE A 28 -17.51 37.17 22.15
CA ILE A 28 -16.04 37.12 22.09
C ILE A 28 -15.60 38.07 20.98
N GLY A 29 -15.02 39.21 21.36
CA GLY A 29 -14.48 40.22 20.46
C GLY A 29 -12.98 40.07 20.25
N THR A 30 -12.38 40.97 19.45
CA THR A 30 -10.94 41.03 19.19
C THR A 30 -10.13 41.32 20.46
N GLU A 31 -10.65 42.13 21.39
CA GLU A 31 -10.11 42.43 22.71
C GLU A 31 -9.95 41.18 23.59
N HIS A 32 -10.95 40.32 23.58
CA HIS A 32 -10.89 39.07 24.35
C HIS A 32 -9.82 38.10 23.78
N ILE A 33 -9.64 38.08 22.44
CA ILE A 33 -8.57 37.33 21.79
C ILE A 33 -7.21 37.88 22.21
N LEU A 34 -7.05 39.22 22.28
CA LEU A 34 -5.81 39.86 22.75
C LEU A 34 -5.52 39.50 24.21
N LEU A 35 -6.53 39.58 25.09
CA LEU A 35 -6.40 39.14 26.49
C LEU A 35 -6.01 37.68 26.61
N GLY A 36 -6.66 36.79 25.85
CA GLY A 36 -6.31 35.35 25.81
C GLY A 36 -4.89 35.06 25.33
N LEU A 37 -4.36 35.86 24.37
CA LEU A 37 -2.99 35.72 23.89
C LEU A 37 -1.96 36.10 24.97
N ILE A 38 -2.22 37.12 25.77
CA ILE A 38 -1.33 37.55 26.85
C ILE A 38 -1.45 36.62 28.05
N HIS A 39 -2.67 36.17 28.38
CA HIS A 39 -2.95 35.28 29.50
C HIS A 39 -2.30 33.90 29.30
N GLU A 40 -2.16 33.43 28.07
CA GLU A 40 -1.45 32.17 27.77
C GLU A 40 0.02 32.19 28.22
N GLY A 41 0.69 33.34 28.13
CA GLY A 41 1.96 33.66 28.77
C GLY A 41 3.21 33.03 28.16
N GLU A 42 3.16 31.85 27.62
CA GLU A 42 4.32 31.08 27.12
C GLU A 42 4.52 31.19 25.61
N GLY A 43 3.53 31.61 24.84
CA GLY A 43 3.55 31.69 23.39
C GLY A 43 4.43 32.84 22.86
N VAL A 44 4.79 32.73 21.57
CA VAL A 44 5.57 33.77 20.88
C VAL A 44 4.82 35.12 20.92
N ALA A 45 3.50 35.11 20.82
CA ALA A 45 2.67 36.34 20.92
C ALA A 45 2.79 37.02 22.27
N ALA A 46 2.68 36.26 23.37
CA ALA A 46 2.80 36.77 24.71
C ALA A 46 4.19 37.41 24.94
N LYS A 47 5.25 36.69 24.54
CA LYS A 47 6.65 37.22 24.66
C LYS A 47 6.89 38.44 23.80
N ALA A 48 6.29 38.53 22.63
CA ALA A 48 6.39 39.72 21.78
C ALA A 48 5.73 40.92 22.43
N LEU A 49 4.55 40.75 23.02
CA LEU A 49 3.81 41.81 23.71
C LEU A 49 4.52 42.23 25.02
N GLU A 50 5.01 41.25 25.78
CA GLU A 50 5.78 41.50 27.01
C GLU A 50 7.08 42.27 26.74
N SER A 51 7.81 41.95 25.65
CA SER A 51 9.02 42.69 25.24
C SER A 51 8.77 44.15 24.86
N LEU A 52 7.52 44.50 24.55
CA LEU A 52 7.06 45.86 24.28
C LEU A 52 6.43 46.54 25.49
N GLY A 53 6.47 45.91 26.66
CA GLY A 53 5.97 46.43 27.94
C GLY A 53 4.45 46.35 28.11
N ILE A 54 3.76 45.50 27.32
CA ILE A 54 2.30 45.32 27.38
C ILE A 54 1.99 44.16 28.34
N SER A 55 1.37 44.54 29.49
CA SER A 55 0.97 43.56 30.52
C SER A 55 -0.52 43.24 30.45
N LEU A 56 -0.92 42.09 30.97
CA LEU A 56 -2.30 41.61 31.02
C LEU A 56 -3.23 42.61 31.76
N ASP A 57 -2.75 43.13 32.91
CA ASP A 57 -3.52 44.07 33.75
C ASP A 57 -3.75 45.39 33.02
N ALA A 58 -2.72 45.95 32.35
CA ALA A 58 -2.85 47.17 31.56
C ALA A 58 -3.81 47.04 30.39
N VAL A 59 -3.83 45.89 29.72
CA VAL A 59 -4.80 45.61 28.64
C VAL A 59 -6.21 45.43 29.17
N ARG A 60 -6.42 44.75 30.33
CA ARG A 60 -7.74 44.67 30.97
C ARG A 60 -8.30 46.03 31.35
N GLU A 61 -7.48 46.89 31.97
CA GLU A 61 -7.88 48.26 32.37
C GLU A 61 -8.32 49.03 31.12
N GLN A 62 -7.52 49.00 30.05
CA GLN A 62 -7.88 49.72 28.82
C GLN A 62 -9.11 49.14 28.10
N VAL A 63 -9.33 47.83 28.17
CA VAL A 63 -10.55 47.18 27.61
C VAL A 63 -11.76 47.61 28.42
N GLN A 64 -11.68 47.68 29.76
CA GLN A 64 -12.74 48.18 30.62
C GLN A 64 -13.06 49.65 30.36
N ASP A 65 -12.03 50.49 30.12
CA ASP A 65 -12.23 51.91 29.79
C ASP A 65 -12.92 52.12 28.44
N ILE A 66 -12.68 51.24 27.45
CA ILE A 66 -13.21 51.42 26.08
C ILE A 66 -14.63 50.80 25.96
N ILE A 67 -14.87 49.63 26.54
CA ILE A 67 -16.10 48.88 26.31
C ILE A 67 -17.00 48.87 27.57
N GLY A 68 -16.41 49.04 28.75
CA GLY A 68 -17.10 48.91 30.03
C GLY A 68 -17.28 47.44 30.47
N GLN A 69 -17.93 47.24 31.62
CA GLN A 69 -18.28 45.94 32.15
C GLN A 69 -19.75 45.61 31.85
N GLY A 70 -20.03 44.40 31.38
CA GLY A 70 -21.39 43.97 31.09
C GLY A 70 -22.26 43.84 32.35
N GLN A 71 -23.58 44.06 32.21
CA GLN A 71 -24.52 44.10 33.34
C GLN A 71 -24.98 42.72 33.86
N GLN A 72 -24.80 41.64 33.08
CA GLN A 72 -25.21 40.27 33.43
C GLN A 72 -24.17 39.25 33.00
N GLN A 73 -23.91 38.27 33.85
CA GLN A 73 -23.05 37.13 33.50
C GLN A 73 -23.71 36.30 32.39
N PRO A 74 -22.99 35.98 31.30
CA PRO A 74 -23.53 35.20 30.21
C PRO A 74 -23.71 33.73 30.63
N THR A 75 -24.91 33.20 30.44
CA THR A 75 -25.23 31.77 30.65
C THR A 75 -25.25 31.06 29.31
N GLY A 76 -24.27 30.15 29.09
CA GLY A 76 -24.19 29.31 27.86
C GLY A 76 -23.02 29.63 26.94
N HIS A 77 -23.13 29.22 25.68
CA HIS A 77 -22.10 29.39 24.63
C HIS A 77 -22.03 30.86 24.17
N ILE A 78 -20.85 31.46 24.28
CA ILE A 78 -20.63 32.86 23.89
C ILE A 78 -20.18 32.91 22.41
N PRO A 79 -20.91 33.60 21.52
CA PRO A 79 -20.56 33.67 20.09
C PRO A 79 -19.43 34.67 19.82
N PHE A 80 -18.64 34.34 18.75
CA PHE A 80 -17.63 35.29 18.23
C PHE A 80 -18.26 36.41 17.44
N THR A 81 -17.73 37.62 17.62
CA THR A 81 -18.10 38.75 16.76
C THR A 81 -17.64 38.54 15.32
N PRO A 82 -18.25 39.20 14.31
CA PRO A 82 -17.78 39.11 12.93
C PRO A 82 -16.30 39.48 12.75
N ARG A 83 -15.81 40.48 13.50
CA ARG A 83 -14.39 40.87 13.48
C ARG A 83 -13.49 39.82 14.12
N ALA A 84 -13.88 39.21 15.23
CA ALA A 84 -13.11 38.13 15.84
C ALA A 84 -13.01 36.91 14.90
N LYS A 85 -14.08 36.55 14.16
CA LYS A 85 -14.03 35.52 13.12
C LYS A 85 -13.06 35.89 11.99
N LYS A 86 -13.07 37.16 11.55
CA LYS A 86 -12.15 37.67 10.54
C LYS A 86 -10.70 37.58 10.99
N VAL A 87 -10.39 37.84 12.26
CA VAL A 87 -9.05 37.70 12.85
C VAL A 87 -8.59 36.23 12.74
N LEU A 88 -9.44 35.24 13.05
CA LEU A 88 -9.10 33.83 12.93
C LEU A 88 -8.87 33.42 11.48
N GLU A 89 -9.62 33.95 10.52
CA GLU A 89 -9.39 33.73 9.08
C GLU A 89 -8.08 34.36 8.61
N LEU A 90 -7.78 35.60 9.07
CA LEU A 90 -6.53 36.26 8.76
C LEU A 90 -5.33 35.52 9.36
N SER A 91 -5.48 34.91 10.53
CA SER A 91 -4.45 34.10 11.16
C SER A 91 -4.04 32.89 10.27
N LEU A 92 -5.00 32.27 9.60
CA LEU A 92 -4.72 31.23 8.62
C LEU A 92 -3.93 31.77 7.41
N ARG A 93 -4.28 32.97 6.92
CA ARG A 93 -3.56 33.61 5.81
C ARG A 93 -2.14 33.99 6.19
N GLU A 94 -1.92 34.51 7.40
CA GLU A 94 -0.57 34.83 7.89
C GLU A 94 0.27 33.58 8.07
N ALA A 95 -0.30 32.45 8.58
CA ALA A 95 0.39 31.18 8.68
C ALA A 95 0.84 30.67 7.29
N LEU A 96 -0.05 30.69 6.31
CA LEU A 96 0.27 30.30 4.93
C LEU A 96 1.31 31.24 4.28
N GLN A 97 1.27 32.53 4.56
CA GLN A 97 2.27 33.49 4.05
C GLN A 97 3.67 33.27 4.66
N LEU A 98 3.72 32.80 5.91
CA LEU A 98 4.98 32.44 6.60
C LEU A 98 5.43 31.00 6.29
N GLY A 99 4.71 30.27 5.43
CA GLY A 99 5.06 28.89 5.06
C GLY A 99 4.74 27.84 6.13
N HIS A 100 3.92 28.17 7.12
CA HIS A 100 3.55 27.26 8.19
C HIS A 100 2.25 26.50 7.86
N ASN A 101 2.19 25.21 8.17
CA ASN A 101 1.01 24.37 8.00
C ASN A 101 0.11 24.33 9.26
N TYR A 102 0.51 25.01 10.33
CA TYR A 102 -0.19 25.14 11.62
C TYR A 102 -0.47 26.60 11.96
N ILE A 103 -1.45 26.86 12.83
CA ILE A 103 -1.78 28.18 13.35
C ILE A 103 -1.36 28.24 14.82
N GLY A 104 -0.27 28.95 15.11
CA GLY A 104 0.22 29.24 16.46
C GLY A 104 -0.29 30.57 17.01
N THR A 105 0.10 30.91 18.24
CA THR A 105 -0.24 32.17 18.93
C THR A 105 0.24 33.37 18.16
N GLU A 106 1.43 33.31 17.55
CA GLU A 106 2.02 34.31 16.68
C GLU A 106 1.14 34.67 15.48
N HIS A 107 0.55 33.67 14.85
CA HIS A 107 -0.33 33.86 13.68
C HIS A 107 -1.65 34.54 14.08
N ILE A 108 -2.16 34.25 15.31
CA ILE A 108 -3.36 34.89 15.84
C ILE A 108 -3.07 36.36 16.09
N LEU A 109 -1.89 36.69 16.68
CA LEU A 109 -1.48 38.08 16.89
C LEU A 109 -1.27 38.82 15.58
N LEU A 110 -0.64 38.23 14.58
CA LEU A 110 -0.46 38.80 13.25
C LEU A 110 -1.83 39.06 12.56
N GLY A 111 -2.76 38.11 12.68
CA GLY A 111 -4.12 38.24 12.17
C GLY A 111 -4.88 39.40 12.83
N LEU A 112 -4.67 39.61 14.15
CA LEU A 112 -5.24 40.71 14.91
C LEU A 112 -4.67 42.07 14.48
N ILE A 113 -3.35 42.17 14.29
CA ILE A 113 -2.69 43.36 13.78
C ILE A 113 -3.15 43.69 12.36
N ARG A 114 -3.36 42.69 11.51
CA ARG A 114 -3.79 42.89 10.12
C ARG A 114 -5.24 43.33 9.99
N GLU A 115 -6.11 42.93 10.92
CA GLU A 115 -7.48 43.39 10.99
C GLU A 115 -7.50 44.89 11.28
N GLY A 116 -6.68 45.38 12.24
CA GLY A 116 -6.28 46.77 12.44
C GLY A 116 -7.35 47.76 12.90
N GLU A 117 -8.63 47.43 12.80
CA GLU A 117 -9.76 48.34 13.14
C GLU A 117 -10.52 47.88 14.41
N GLY A 118 -10.19 46.72 14.96
CA GLY A 118 -10.84 46.17 16.15
C GLY A 118 -10.41 46.84 17.44
N VAL A 119 -11.17 46.58 18.52
CA VAL A 119 -10.85 47.15 19.84
C VAL A 119 -9.45 46.76 20.31
N ALA A 120 -9.01 45.50 20.00
CA ALA A 120 -7.66 45.07 20.31
C ALA A 120 -6.57 45.95 19.68
N ALA A 121 -6.72 46.37 18.44
CA ALA A 121 -5.79 47.30 17.78
C ALA A 121 -5.81 48.67 18.43
N GLN A 122 -6.98 49.19 18.82
CA GLN A 122 -7.11 50.44 19.53
C GLN A 122 -6.45 50.42 20.92
N VAL A 123 -6.61 49.31 21.65
CA VAL A 123 -5.95 49.09 22.94
C VAL A 123 -4.43 49.09 22.79
N LEU A 124 -3.89 48.37 21.80
CA LEU A 124 -2.45 48.32 21.55
C LEU A 124 -1.88 49.73 21.22
N VAL A 125 -2.57 50.47 20.40
CA VAL A 125 -2.15 51.85 20.04
C VAL A 125 -2.22 52.79 21.25
N LYS A 126 -3.27 52.72 22.10
CA LYS A 126 -3.38 53.50 23.35
C LYS A 126 -2.27 53.16 24.35
N LEU A 127 -1.83 51.91 24.40
CA LEU A 127 -0.69 51.48 25.24
C LEU A 127 0.67 51.82 24.62
N GLY A 128 0.69 52.60 23.51
CA GLY A 128 1.91 53.09 22.87
C GLY A 128 2.59 52.11 21.95
N ALA A 129 1.94 51.00 21.61
CA ALA A 129 2.50 50.01 20.69
C ALA A 129 2.13 50.35 19.24
N ASP A 130 3.14 50.61 18.41
CA ASP A 130 2.95 50.65 16.95
C ASP A 130 2.72 49.24 16.39
N LEU A 131 1.60 49.03 15.70
CA LEU A 131 1.22 47.75 15.11
C LEU A 131 2.29 47.18 14.18
N ASN A 132 3.00 48.03 13.43
CA ASN A 132 4.11 47.61 12.58
C ASN A 132 5.32 47.15 13.41
N ARG A 133 5.58 47.78 14.53
CA ARG A 133 6.65 47.37 15.43
C ARG A 133 6.33 46.05 16.12
N VAL A 134 5.07 45.81 16.53
CA VAL A 134 4.62 44.53 17.06
C VAL A 134 4.79 43.44 15.99
N ARG A 135 4.41 43.71 14.75
CA ARG A 135 4.59 42.78 13.62
C ARG A 135 6.07 42.39 13.40
N GLN A 136 6.95 43.41 13.39
CA GLN A 136 8.40 43.19 13.25
C GLN A 136 8.97 42.37 14.39
N GLN A 137 8.55 42.62 15.62
CA GLN A 137 8.98 41.89 16.81
C GLN A 137 8.55 40.43 16.75
N VAL A 138 7.31 40.14 16.33
CA VAL A 138 6.83 38.77 16.15
C VAL A 138 7.65 38.04 15.08
N ILE A 139 7.92 38.69 13.94
CA ILE A 139 8.72 38.08 12.86
C ILE A 139 10.17 37.85 13.32
N GLN A 140 10.74 38.76 14.10
CA GLN A 140 12.09 38.63 14.65
C GLN A 140 12.18 37.48 15.67
N LEU A 141 11.19 37.31 16.53
CA LEU A 141 11.12 36.21 17.47
C LEU A 141 10.91 34.87 16.73
N LEU A 142 10.10 34.82 15.68
CA LEU A 142 9.94 33.62 14.86
C LEU A 142 11.23 33.20 14.16
N SER A 143 11.98 34.17 13.60
CA SER A 143 13.29 33.89 13.00
C SER A 143 14.35 33.52 14.04
N GLY A 144 14.21 33.93 15.30
CA GLY A 144 15.06 33.53 16.42
C GLY A 144 14.66 32.20 17.08
N TYR A 145 13.40 31.77 16.96
CA TYR A 145 12.90 30.50 17.50
C TYR A 145 13.20 29.27 16.64
N GLN A 146 13.44 29.44 15.35
CA GLN A 146 13.92 28.33 14.48
C GLN A 146 15.34 27.86 14.84
N GLY A 147 16.02 28.52 15.83
CA GLY A 147 17.37 28.19 16.27
C GLY A 147 17.54 27.80 17.76
N LYS A 148 16.44 27.63 18.54
CA LYS A 148 16.59 27.35 19.99
C LYS A 148 15.59 26.33 20.54
N GLU A 149 15.72 25.08 20.15
CA GLU A 149 15.45 23.93 21.02
C GLU A 149 16.77 23.19 21.21
N GLN A 150 17.65 23.72 22.03
CA GLN A 150 18.64 22.92 22.76
C GLN A 150 19.35 23.78 23.84
N VAL A 151 19.08 23.39 25.09
CA VAL A 151 19.99 23.32 26.24
C VAL A 151 20.69 24.60 26.73
N GLN A 152 20.21 25.10 27.89
CA GLN A 152 21.05 25.80 28.89
C GLN A 152 21.95 24.81 29.62
N VAL A 153 23.25 24.92 29.47
CA VAL A 153 24.25 24.73 30.58
C VAL A 153 25.52 25.50 30.25
N GLY A 154 25.90 26.43 31.15
CA GLY A 154 27.27 26.74 31.53
C GLY A 154 28.14 27.53 30.57
N ALA A 155 28.34 28.80 30.89
CA ALA A 155 29.42 29.64 30.36
C ALA A 155 30.80 29.05 30.72
N ASN A 156 31.63 28.89 29.71
CA ASN A 156 33.08 29.24 29.83
C ASN A 156 33.65 29.50 28.41
N GLU A 157 34.41 30.59 28.36
CA GLU A 157 35.07 31.09 27.17
C GLU A 157 36.22 30.18 26.71
N THR A 158 36.43 30.25 25.40
CA THR A 158 37.63 30.09 24.57
C THR A 158 37.63 28.90 23.62
N ALA A 159 37.48 29.22 22.39
CA ALA A 159 38.20 28.81 21.18
C ALA A 159 37.30 28.99 19.94
N ALA A 160 37.75 29.79 19.00
CA ALA A 160 37.10 30.07 17.71
C ALA A 160 36.83 28.78 16.92
N ASN A 161 35.55 28.37 16.86
CA ASN A 161 35.12 27.43 15.85
C ASN A 161 34.88 28.17 14.52
N PRO A 162 35.35 27.71 13.37
CA PRO A 162 35.05 28.32 12.09
C PRO A 162 33.55 28.21 11.83
N ALA A 163 32.90 29.36 11.79
CA ALA A 163 31.47 29.52 11.64
C ALA A 163 30.88 28.67 10.50
N GLY A 164 29.80 27.97 10.79
CA GLY A 164 28.95 27.33 9.80
C GLY A 164 28.58 28.31 8.67
N SER A 165 28.39 27.82 7.47
CA SER A 165 28.07 28.61 6.28
C SER A 165 26.62 29.04 6.34
N GLN A 166 26.33 30.29 6.67
CA GLN A 166 24.95 30.79 6.83
C GLN A 166 24.08 30.63 5.57
N ILE A 167 24.68 30.68 4.38
CA ILE A 167 23.94 30.54 3.10
C ILE A 167 23.78 29.06 2.73
N LEU A 168 24.83 28.26 2.88
CA LEU A 168 24.76 26.81 2.59
C LEU A 168 23.83 26.08 3.54
N ASP A 169 23.80 26.43 4.82
CA ASP A 169 22.92 25.82 5.80
C ASP A 169 21.42 26.13 5.55
N GLN A 170 21.10 27.15 4.72
CA GLN A 170 19.74 27.44 4.27
C GLN A 170 19.26 26.54 3.16
N PHE A 171 20.15 26.05 2.30
CA PHE A 171 19.83 25.30 1.08
C PHE A 171 20.43 23.90 1.04
N GLY A 172 21.08 23.47 2.13
CA GLY A 172 21.75 22.19 2.20
C GLY A 172 21.96 21.71 3.63
N ARG A 173 22.38 20.44 3.76
CA ARG A 173 22.71 19.81 5.04
C ARG A 173 24.20 19.52 5.13
N ASN A 174 24.87 19.93 6.21
CA ASN A 174 26.24 19.57 6.47
C ASN A 174 26.34 18.12 6.96
N LEU A 175 26.72 17.19 6.07
CA LEU A 175 26.86 15.77 6.39
C LEU A 175 28.05 15.49 7.33
N THR A 176 29.15 16.25 7.21
CA THR A 176 30.30 16.10 8.11
C THR A 176 29.95 16.50 9.53
N GLN A 177 29.17 17.56 9.72
CA GLN A 177 28.66 17.93 11.06
C GLN A 177 27.67 16.89 11.58
N ALA A 178 26.75 16.41 10.74
CA ALA A 178 25.82 15.34 11.10
C ALA A 178 26.56 14.04 11.51
N ALA A 179 27.69 13.73 10.88
CA ALA A 179 28.54 12.61 11.26
C ALA A 179 29.21 12.82 12.64
N ARG A 180 29.69 14.04 12.94
CA ARG A 180 30.22 14.39 14.29
C ARG A 180 29.16 14.27 15.37
N ASP A 181 27.94 14.63 15.06
CA ASP A 181 26.79 14.57 15.98
C ASP A 181 26.20 13.15 16.08
N ASN A 182 26.77 12.13 15.43
CA ASN A 182 26.26 10.75 15.33
C ASN A 182 24.81 10.64 14.83
N LYS A 183 24.39 11.57 13.97
CA LYS A 183 23.03 11.59 13.39
C LYS A 183 22.93 10.80 12.08
N LEU A 184 24.05 10.35 11.49
CA LEU A 184 24.07 9.55 10.27
C LEU A 184 24.00 8.07 10.61
N ASP A 185 23.35 7.31 9.71
CA ASP A 185 23.25 5.86 9.84
C ASP A 185 24.63 5.18 9.62
N PRO A 186 24.87 4.03 10.26
CA PRO A 186 26.10 3.27 10.03
C PRO A 186 26.10 2.73 8.58
N VAL A 187 27.19 2.95 7.89
CA VAL A 187 27.39 2.48 6.51
C VAL A 187 28.16 1.16 6.52
N ILE A 188 27.58 0.13 5.95
CA ILE A 188 28.10 -1.24 5.96
C ILE A 188 28.20 -1.76 4.53
N GLY A 189 29.34 -2.38 4.18
CA GLY A 189 29.54 -3.09 2.92
C GLY A 189 29.69 -2.18 1.68
N ARG A 190 30.06 -0.91 1.89
CA ARG A 190 30.33 0.07 0.83
C ARG A 190 31.75 0.62 0.84
N GLU A 191 32.66 -0.07 1.48
CA GLU A 191 34.05 0.35 1.65
C GLU A 191 34.75 0.58 0.31
N LYS A 192 34.50 -0.28 -0.68
CA LYS A 192 35.12 -0.20 -2.01
C LYS A 192 34.65 1.03 -2.79
N GLU A 193 33.35 1.31 -2.75
CA GLU A 193 32.76 2.48 -3.40
C GLU A 193 33.24 3.77 -2.74
N ILE A 194 33.30 3.82 -1.40
CA ILE A 194 33.83 4.96 -0.62
C ILE A 194 35.30 5.20 -0.97
N GLU A 195 36.15 4.17 -0.97
CA GLU A 195 37.54 4.26 -1.36
C GLU A 195 37.67 4.79 -2.79
N ARG A 196 36.82 4.30 -3.70
CA ARG A 196 36.84 4.76 -5.11
C ARG A 196 36.44 6.23 -5.24
N VAL A 197 35.46 6.70 -4.44
CA VAL A 197 35.07 8.13 -4.36
C VAL A 197 36.27 8.95 -3.89
N MET A 198 36.96 8.53 -2.82
CA MET A 198 38.15 9.21 -2.30
C MET A 198 39.30 9.28 -3.34
N GLN A 199 39.52 8.18 -4.05
CA GLN A 199 40.53 8.15 -5.13
C GLN A 199 40.21 9.15 -6.24
N ILE A 200 38.95 9.26 -6.66
CA ILE A 200 38.54 10.19 -7.70
C ILE A 200 38.62 11.62 -7.23
N LEU A 201 38.14 11.95 -6.03
CA LEU A 201 38.22 13.30 -5.45
C LEU A 201 39.65 13.80 -5.31
N SER A 202 40.63 12.90 -5.14
CA SER A 202 42.08 13.23 -5.03
C SER A 202 42.78 13.40 -6.39
N ARG A 203 42.08 13.21 -7.53
CA ARG A 203 42.65 13.36 -8.87
C ARG A 203 42.80 14.83 -9.23
N ARG A 204 43.78 15.11 -10.13
CA ARG A 204 44.00 16.46 -10.67
C ARG A 204 42.93 16.85 -11.71
N SER A 205 42.41 15.89 -12.44
CA SER A 205 41.37 16.06 -13.47
C SER A 205 40.37 14.94 -13.37
N LYS A 206 39.13 15.16 -13.85
CA LYS A 206 37.98 14.25 -13.66
C LYS A 206 37.81 13.88 -12.18
N ASN A 207 37.86 14.89 -11.32
CA ASN A 207 37.82 14.75 -9.86
C ASN A 207 36.39 14.84 -9.27
N ASN A 208 35.37 14.77 -10.10
CA ASN A 208 33.99 14.74 -9.68
C ASN A 208 33.40 13.31 -9.88
N PRO A 209 33.22 12.51 -8.83
CA PRO A 209 32.58 11.22 -8.96
C PRO A 209 31.07 11.38 -9.17
N VAL A 210 30.47 10.52 -9.98
CA VAL A 210 29.05 10.35 -10.09
C VAL A 210 28.67 8.91 -9.77
N LEU A 211 27.84 8.74 -8.75
CA LEU A 211 27.33 7.45 -8.31
C LEU A 211 26.15 7.06 -9.20
N ILE A 212 26.29 5.96 -9.92
CA ILE A 212 25.28 5.46 -10.85
C ILE A 212 24.73 4.16 -10.31
N GLY A 213 23.42 4.03 -10.21
CA GLY A 213 22.76 2.81 -9.76
C GLY A 213 21.26 3.00 -9.68
N GLU A 214 20.56 1.90 -9.53
CA GLU A 214 19.11 1.89 -9.39
C GLU A 214 18.65 2.65 -8.13
N PRO A 215 17.38 3.14 -8.09
CA PRO A 215 16.85 3.77 -6.89
C PRO A 215 16.84 2.78 -5.71
N GLY A 216 17.17 3.26 -4.50
CA GLY A 216 17.14 2.41 -3.30
C GLY A 216 18.37 1.51 -3.06
N VAL A 217 19.40 1.50 -3.96
CA VAL A 217 20.61 0.69 -3.74
C VAL A 217 21.60 1.27 -2.72
N GLY A 218 21.33 2.48 -2.18
CA GLY A 218 22.16 3.10 -1.15
C GLY A 218 23.25 4.04 -1.69
N LYS A 219 22.99 4.78 -2.78
CA LYS A 219 23.91 5.80 -3.32
C LYS A 219 24.24 6.88 -2.28
N THR A 220 23.24 7.40 -1.60
CA THR A 220 23.38 8.40 -0.54
C THR A 220 24.17 7.88 0.65
N ALA A 221 24.01 6.59 1.02
CA ALA A 221 24.80 5.95 2.07
C ALA A 221 26.29 5.94 1.79
N VAL A 222 26.73 5.79 0.53
CA VAL A 222 28.15 5.90 0.16
C VAL A 222 28.72 7.28 0.51
N VAL A 223 27.93 8.34 0.31
CA VAL A 223 28.32 9.72 0.60
C VAL A 223 28.33 9.98 2.11
N GLU A 224 27.36 9.44 2.82
CA GLU A 224 27.33 9.51 4.30
C GLU A 224 28.51 8.74 4.92
N GLY A 225 28.87 7.58 4.33
CA GLY A 225 30.07 6.84 4.73
C GLY A 225 31.36 7.62 4.50
N LEU A 226 31.46 8.38 3.41
CA LEU A 226 32.57 9.30 3.18
C LEU A 226 32.63 10.40 4.25
N ALA A 227 31.47 10.97 4.63
CA ALA A 227 31.42 11.97 5.69
C ALA A 227 31.90 11.40 7.04
N GLN A 228 31.51 10.16 7.37
CA GLN A 228 31.99 9.45 8.55
C GLN A 228 33.50 9.16 8.50
N ALA A 229 34.02 8.76 7.34
CA ALA A 229 35.45 8.53 7.13
C ALA A 229 36.27 9.82 7.29
N ILE A 230 35.76 10.96 6.78
CA ILE A 230 36.40 12.29 6.97
C ILE A 230 36.47 12.62 8.47
N VAL A 231 35.41 12.40 9.24
CA VAL A 231 35.37 12.70 10.69
C VAL A 231 36.29 11.78 11.48
N LYS A 232 36.38 10.49 11.08
CA LYS A 232 37.32 9.52 11.71
C LYS A 232 38.79 9.77 11.33
N GLY A 233 39.04 10.54 10.27
CA GLY A 233 40.38 10.78 9.75
C GLY A 233 40.93 9.68 8.83
N ASP A 234 40.09 8.72 8.45
CA ASP A 234 40.43 7.59 7.56
C ASP A 234 40.33 8.01 6.08
N VAL A 235 40.96 9.16 5.75
CA VAL A 235 40.96 9.73 4.41
C VAL A 235 42.33 10.26 4.06
N PRO A 236 42.67 10.37 2.75
CA PRO A 236 43.89 11.02 2.29
C PRO A 236 44.00 12.45 2.82
N GLU A 237 45.25 12.95 3.01
CA GLU A 237 45.51 14.30 3.52
C GLU A 237 44.77 15.41 2.78
N THR A 238 44.52 15.24 1.50
CA THR A 238 43.76 16.18 0.66
C THR A 238 42.29 16.34 1.05
N LEU A 239 41.75 15.40 1.82
CA LEU A 239 40.36 15.35 2.23
C LEU A 239 40.11 15.55 3.73
N LYS A 240 41.18 15.57 4.58
CA LYS A 240 41.08 15.63 6.05
C LYS A 240 40.33 16.84 6.57
N ASP A 241 40.49 18.00 5.94
CA ASP A 241 39.88 19.25 6.39
C ASP A 241 38.66 19.66 5.55
N LYS A 242 38.16 18.75 4.68
CA LYS A 242 37.04 19.04 3.85
C LYS A 242 35.69 18.84 4.59
N GLN A 243 34.73 19.68 4.24
CA GLN A 243 33.34 19.57 4.70
C GLN A 243 32.45 19.10 3.56
N LEU A 244 31.60 18.12 3.82
CA LEU A 244 30.69 17.56 2.85
C LEU A 244 29.28 18.12 3.10
N TYR A 245 28.76 18.82 2.11
CA TYR A 245 27.40 19.38 2.12
C TYR A 245 26.51 18.70 1.10
N SER A 246 25.35 18.22 1.52
CA SER A 246 24.27 17.79 0.60
C SER A 246 23.46 19.02 0.21
N LEU A 247 23.41 19.34 -1.08
CA LEU A 247 22.65 20.46 -1.62
C LEU A 247 21.27 20.00 -2.04
N ASP A 248 20.23 20.65 -1.50
CA ASP A 248 18.83 20.40 -1.88
C ASP A 248 18.44 21.41 -2.98
N LEU A 249 18.29 20.89 -4.21
CA LEU A 249 17.86 21.68 -5.35
C LEU A 249 16.41 22.14 -5.25
N GLY A 250 15.56 21.34 -4.60
CA GLY A 250 14.15 21.68 -4.35
C GLY A 250 14.04 22.94 -3.48
N SER A 251 14.85 23.04 -2.43
CA SER A 251 14.91 24.21 -1.55
C SER A 251 15.44 25.47 -2.26
N LEU A 252 16.33 25.32 -3.22
CA LEU A 252 16.82 26.45 -4.04
C LEU A 252 15.73 27.00 -4.96
N ILE A 253 14.86 26.16 -5.49
CA ILE A 253 13.75 26.51 -6.39
C ILE A 253 12.54 27.00 -5.59
N ALA A 254 12.30 26.45 -4.40
CA ALA A 254 11.16 26.79 -3.58
C ALA A 254 11.11 28.30 -3.24
N GLY A 255 9.98 28.93 -3.53
CA GLY A 255 9.77 30.37 -3.26
C GLY A 255 10.45 31.33 -4.24
N SER A 256 11.11 30.85 -5.30
CA SER A 256 11.56 31.73 -6.40
C SER A 256 10.37 32.02 -7.34
N ARG A 257 9.92 33.28 -7.40
CA ARG A 257 8.82 33.70 -8.31
C ARG A 257 9.33 33.96 -9.73
N TYR A 258 10.60 34.26 -9.88
CA TYR A 258 11.23 34.61 -11.13
C TYR A 258 12.52 33.81 -11.33
N ARG A 259 12.86 33.55 -12.59
CA ARG A 259 14.12 32.91 -13.00
C ARG A 259 15.36 33.56 -12.36
N GLY A 260 15.38 34.87 -12.21
CA GLY A 260 16.49 35.62 -11.64
C GLY A 260 16.74 35.31 -10.16
N ASP A 261 15.72 35.01 -9.38
CA ASP A 261 15.86 34.74 -7.94
C ASP A 261 16.62 33.41 -7.68
N PHE A 262 16.34 32.38 -8.45
CA PHE A 262 17.05 31.09 -8.40
C PHE A 262 18.51 31.25 -8.83
N GLU A 263 18.75 31.95 -9.97
CA GLU A 263 20.10 32.21 -10.47
C GLU A 263 20.94 32.98 -9.45
N GLU A 264 20.32 33.97 -8.76
CA GLU A 264 21.01 34.75 -7.72
C GLU A 264 21.38 33.89 -6.50
N ARG A 265 20.45 33.04 -6.03
CA ARG A 265 20.68 32.10 -4.92
C ARG A 265 21.82 31.12 -5.26
N LEU A 266 21.76 30.50 -6.42
CA LEU A 266 22.79 29.57 -6.89
C LEU A 266 24.15 30.26 -7.05
N LYS A 267 24.20 31.51 -7.54
CA LYS A 267 25.41 32.32 -7.60
C LYS A 267 25.96 32.65 -6.20
N LYS A 268 25.11 32.93 -5.21
CA LYS A 268 25.52 33.17 -3.82
C LYS A 268 26.13 31.91 -3.21
N VAL A 269 25.46 30.75 -3.34
CA VAL A 269 25.94 29.45 -2.88
C VAL A 269 27.28 29.10 -3.52
N THR A 270 27.39 29.19 -4.83
CA THR A 270 28.64 28.89 -5.55
C THR A 270 29.78 29.85 -5.21
N LYS A 271 29.50 31.14 -4.97
CA LYS A 271 30.49 32.10 -4.51
C LYS A 271 31.02 31.74 -3.13
N GLU A 272 30.18 31.33 -2.22
CA GLU A 272 30.57 30.91 -0.88
C GLU A 272 31.43 29.66 -0.88
N ILE A 273 31.03 28.61 -1.65
CA ILE A 273 31.82 27.39 -1.82
C ILE A 273 33.21 27.69 -2.34
N ARG A 274 33.30 28.59 -3.33
CA ARG A 274 34.56 29.01 -3.92
C ARG A 274 35.46 29.80 -2.96
N THR A 275 34.86 30.68 -2.13
CA THR A 275 35.61 31.51 -1.16
C THR A 275 36.20 30.66 -0.05
N ARG A 276 35.46 29.65 0.40
CA ARG A 276 35.91 28.73 1.46
C ARG A 276 36.94 27.70 0.97
N GLY A 277 36.70 27.07 -0.18
CA GLY A 277 37.60 26.10 -0.77
C GLY A 277 37.73 24.76 -0.02
N ASP A 278 37.11 24.61 1.15
CA ASP A 278 37.08 23.41 1.98
C ASP A 278 35.84 22.55 1.79
N ILE A 279 34.94 22.94 0.86
CA ILE A 279 33.61 22.34 0.70
C ILE A 279 33.60 21.36 -0.49
N ILE A 280 33.05 20.17 -0.24
CA ILE A 280 32.64 19.22 -1.27
C ILE A 280 31.12 19.18 -1.28
N VAL A 281 30.51 19.32 -2.44
CA VAL A 281 29.05 19.36 -2.60
C VAL A 281 28.56 18.00 -3.08
N PHE A 282 27.60 17.43 -2.37
CA PHE A 282 26.82 16.29 -2.84
C PHE A 282 25.50 16.77 -3.45
N ILE A 283 25.17 16.27 -4.63
CA ILE A 283 23.94 16.59 -5.34
C ILE A 283 23.27 15.26 -5.69
N ASP A 284 22.16 14.96 -5.02
CA ASP A 284 21.33 13.84 -5.41
C ASP A 284 20.49 14.20 -6.64
N GLU A 285 20.14 13.20 -7.44
CA GLU A 285 19.44 13.39 -8.71
C GLU A 285 20.10 14.47 -9.60
N ILE A 286 21.41 14.43 -9.72
CA ILE A 286 22.20 15.47 -10.44
C ILE A 286 21.73 15.68 -11.88
N HIS A 287 21.01 14.73 -12.48
CA HIS A 287 20.41 14.85 -13.80
C HIS A 287 19.37 15.99 -13.89
N THR A 288 18.73 16.34 -12.78
CA THR A 288 17.76 17.45 -12.71
C THR A 288 18.40 18.79 -13.05
N LEU A 289 19.69 18.96 -12.76
CA LEU A 289 20.47 20.15 -13.14
C LEU A 289 20.73 20.24 -14.63
N VAL A 290 20.80 19.11 -15.34
CA VAL A 290 21.19 19.03 -16.75
C VAL A 290 19.98 18.98 -17.67
N GLY A 291 18.87 18.39 -17.21
CA GLY A 291 17.65 18.14 -17.99
C GLY A 291 16.62 19.26 -17.97
N ALA A 292 16.75 20.24 -17.10
CA ALA A 292 15.76 21.29 -16.90
C ALA A 292 15.57 22.27 -18.07
N GLY A 293 16.35 22.14 -19.17
CA GLY A 293 16.32 23.06 -20.31
C GLY A 293 15.36 22.72 -21.46
N ALA A 294 14.63 21.59 -21.42
CA ALA A 294 13.84 21.12 -22.55
C ALA A 294 12.40 21.64 -22.61
N ALA A 295 11.87 22.24 -21.54
CA ALA A 295 10.55 22.88 -21.53
C ALA A 295 10.69 24.40 -21.60
N GLU A 296 9.91 25.08 -22.45
CA GLU A 296 9.87 26.55 -22.53
C GLU A 296 9.62 27.15 -21.14
N GLY A 297 10.64 27.77 -20.54
CA GLY A 297 10.58 28.37 -19.21
C GLY A 297 11.35 27.63 -18.09
N ALA A 298 11.95 26.46 -18.37
CA ALA A 298 12.72 25.71 -17.38
C ALA A 298 14.06 26.41 -17.06
N ILE A 299 14.43 26.37 -15.78
CA ILE A 299 15.59 27.04 -15.18
C ILE A 299 16.86 26.27 -15.59
N ASP A 300 17.74 26.88 -16.38
CA ASP A 300 19.01 26.25 -16.80
C ASP A 300 20.10 26.46 -15.73
N ALA A 301 20.04 25.65 -14.66
CA ALA A 301 21.12 25.60 -13.66
C ALA A 301 22.44 25.09 -14.24
N ALA A 302 22.38 24.29 -15.31
CA ALA A 302 23.55 23.77 -15.97
C ALA A 302 24.44 24.88 -16.56
N SER A 303 23.84 25.95 -17.08
CA SER A 303 24.62 27.10 -17.63
C SER A 303 25.49 27.79 -16.59
N ILE A 304 25.08 27.79 -15.30
CA ILE A 304 25.84 28.39 -14.20
C ILE A 304 26.91 27.42 -13.66
N LEU A 305 26.57 26.15 -13.52
CA LEU A 305 27.44 25.15 -12.90
C LEU A 305 28.52 24.60 -13.88
N LYS A 306 28.17 24.44 -15.16
CA LYS A 306 29.12 23.97 -16.19
C LYS A 306 30.45 24.72 -16.23
N PRO A 307 30.51 26.06 -16.22
CA PRO A 307 31.77 26.78 -16.20
C PRO A 307 32.58 26.55 -14.92
N LEU A 308 31.94 26.41 -13.77
CA LEU A 308 32.59 26.18 -12.47
C LEU A 308 33.17 24.78 -12.38
N LEU A 309 32.42 23.79 -12.82
CA LEU A 309 32.88 22.40 -12.96
C LEU A 309 34.02 22.29 -13.99
N ALA A 310 33.90 23.04 -15.09
CA ALA A 310 34.90 23.06 -16.13
C ALA A 310 36.25 23.63 -15.66
N ARG A 311 36.26 24.59 -14.76
CA ARG A 311 37.47 25.21 -14.20
C ARG A 311 38.02 24.47 -12.98
N GLY A 312 37.33 23.44 -12.46
CA GLY A 312 37.70 22.73 -11.22
C GLY A 312 37.51 23.58 -9.93
N GLU A 313 36.70 24.64 -10.01
CA GLU A 313 36.40 25.54 -8.90
C GLU A 313 35.36 24.93 -7.95
N LEU A 314 34.67 23.88 -8.36
CA LEU A 314 33.64 23.15 -7.58
C LEU A 314 33.98 21.66 -7.58
N GLN A 315 34.18 21.09 -6.40
CA GLN A 315 34.26 19.64 -6.19
C GLN A 315 32.87 19.10 -5.88
N THR A 316 32.37 18.20 -6.74
CA THR A 316 30.99 17.72 -6.64
C THR A 316 30.93 16.20 -6.69
N ILE A 317 30.13 15.60 -5.82
CA ILE A 317 29.71 14.20 -5.91
C ILE A 317 28.28 14.21 -6.44
N GLY A 318 28.00 13.55 -7.55
CA GLY A 318 26.64 13.40 -8.08
C GLY A 318 26.11 12.01 -7.79
N ALA A 319 24.78 11.88 -7.69
CA ALA A 319 24.08 10.60 -7.72
C ALA A 319 22.99 10.63 -8.78
N THR A 320 22.80 9.53 -9.52
CA THR A 320 21.78 9.41 -10.57
C THR A 320 21.51 7.95 -10.91
N THR A 321 20.52 7.68 -11.75
CA THR A 321 20.28 6.35 -12.33
C THR A 321 21.10 6.18 -13.62
N LEU A 322 21.22 4.93 -14.10
CA LEU A 322 21.96 4.63 -15.33
C LEU A 322 21.30 5.27 -16.56
N ASP A 323 19.99 5.21 -16.63
CA ASP A 323 19.20 5.73 -17.75
C ASP A 323 19.30 7.26 -17.84
N GLU A 324 19.18 7.95 -16.71
CA GLU A 324 19.32 9.41 -16.66
C GLU A 324 20.76 9.86 -16.93
N TYR A 325 21.75 9.08 -16.49
CA TYR A 325 23.15 9.34 -16.82
C TYR A 325 23.39 9.28 -18.34
N ARG A 326 22.92 8.23 -19.01
CA ARG A 326 23.02 8.08 -20.48
C ARG A 326 22.27 9.19 -21.22
N LYS A 327 21.09 9.56 -20.73
CA LYS A 327 20.22 10.54 -21.37
C LYS A 327 20.79 11.96 -21.28
N HIS A 328 21.38 12.33 -20.14
CA HIS A 328 21.76 13.71 -19.83
C HIS A 328 23.27 13.95 -19.77
N PHE A 329 24.08 13.01 -19.27
CA PHE A 329 25.53 13.21 -19.09
C PHE A 329 26.38 12.73 -20.28
N GLU A 330 26.12 11.55 -20.80
CA GLU A 330 26.88 11.00 -21.94
C GLU A 330 26.68 11.82 -23.22
N LYS A 331 25.55 12.50 -23.36
CA LYS A 331 25.28 13.38 -24.50
C LYS A 331 25.99 14.75 -24.41
N ASP A 332 26.46 15.14 -23.24
CA ASP A 332 27.13 16.41 -22.99
C ASP A 332 28.64 16.21 -22.81
N ALA A 333 29.39 16.40 -23.88
CA ALA A 333 30.83 16.21 -23.88
C ALA A 333 31.60 17.06 -22.86
N ALA A 334 31.02 18.19 -22.38
CA ALA A 334 31.65 19.03 -21.36
C ALA A 334 31.51 18.42 -19.96
N LEU A 335 30.41 17.79 -19.67
CA LEU A 335 30.15 17.10 -18.39
C LEU A 335 30.88 15.74 -18.36
N GLU A 336 30.78 14.95 -19.43
CA GLU A 336 31.43 13.64 -19.53
C GLU A 336 32.95 13.70 -19.24
N ARG A 337 33.62 14.77 -19.70
CA ARG A 337 35.06 14.99 -19.44
C ARG A 337 35.40 15.37 -18.01
N ARG A 338 34.42 15.71 -17.17
CA ARG A 338 34.58 16.22 -15.80
C ARG A 338 34.12 15.25 -14.73
N PHE A 339 33.14 14.43 -15.06
CA PHE A 339 32.60 13.42 -14.14
C PHE A 339 33.22 12.04 -14.41
N GLN A 340 33.42 11.29 -13.33
CA GLN A 340 33.86 9.90 -13.40
C GLN A 340 32.76 9.01 -12.80
N PRO A 341 32.18 8.12 -13.62
CA PRO A 341 31.13 7.22 -13.13
C PRO A 341 31.69 6.17 -12.16
N ILE A 342 30.91 5.89 -11.11
CA ILE A 342 31.10 4.81 -10.15
C ILE A 342 29.77 4.05 -10.09
N GLN A 343 29.80 2.77 -10.44
CA GLN A 343 28.62 1.93 -10.38
C GLN A 343 28.39 1.46 -8.94
N VAL A 344 27.18 1.69 -8.44
CA VAL A 344 26.69 1.22 -7.14
C VAL A 344 25.66 0.14 -7.42
N ASN A 345 26.05 -1.10 -7.23
CA ASN A 345 25.22 -2.26 -7.48
C ASN A 345 24.33 -2.57 -6.27
N GLU A 346 23.24 -3.29 -6.52
CA GLU A 346 22.40 -3.88 -5.48
C GLU A 346 23.24 -4.79 -4.58
N PRO A 347 23.14 -4.68 -3.25
CA PRO A 347 23.85 -5.54 -2.32
C PRO A 347 23.30 -6.98 -2.37
N SER A 348 24.16 -7.97 -2.12
CA SER A 348 23.73 -9.36 -1.98
C SER A 348 22.90 -9.55 -0.71
N LEU A 349 22.05 -10.60 -0.67
CA LEU A 349 21.27 -10.95 0.51
C LEU A 349 22.07 -10.98 1.83
N PRO A 350 23.24 -11.65 1.92
CA PRO A 350 24.04 -11.62 3.16
C PRO A 350 24.51 -10.21 3.55
N HIS A 351 24.87 -9.37 2.58
CA HIS A 351 25.22 -7.98 2.84
C HIS A 351 24.01 -7.17 3.32
N THR A 352 22.86 -7.38 2.72
CA THR A 352 21.61 -6.72 3.15
C THR A 352 21.27 -7.08 4.60
N ILE A 353 21.37 -8.35 4.99
CA ILE A 353 21.14 -8.78 6.38
C ILE A 353 22.10 -8.07 7.35
N ASN A 354 23.37 -7.91 6.95
CA ASN A 354 24.33 -7.18 7.78
C ASN A 354 23.99 -5.68 7.88
N ILE A 355 23.51 -5.05 6.79
CA ILE A 355 23.02 -3.67 6.79
C ILE A 355 21.85 -3.54 7.77
N LEU A 356 20.85 -4.42 7.67
CA LEU A 356 19.69 -4.42 8.56
C LEU A 356 20.09 -4.60 10.04
N LYS A 357 21.05 -5.48 10.34
CA LYS A 357 21.60 -5.66 11.70
C LYS A 357 22.26 -4.39 12.23
N GLY A 358 22.96 -3.67 11.37
CA GLY A 358 23.58 -2.39 11.77
C GLY A 358 22.60 -1.25 11.98
N LEU A 359 21.45 -1.29 11.31
CA LEU A 359 20.39 -0.30 11.43
C LEU A 359 19.41 -0.61 12.58
N ARG A 360 19.36 -1.85 13.06
CA ARG A 360 18.41 -2.35 14.06
C ARG A 360 18.24 -1.42 15.24
N ASP A 361 19.32 -1.08 15.93
CA ASP A 361 19.27 -0.30 17.18
C ASP A 361 18.59 1.07 16.99
N ARG A 362 18.71 1.66 15.81
CA ARG A 362 18.08 2.94 15.47
C ARG A 362 16.58 2.79 15.24
N TYR A 363 16.17 1.75 14.52
CA TYR A 363 14.75 1.46 14.31
C TYR A 363 14.06 1.03 15.59
N GLU A 364 14.73 0.22 16.44
CA GLU A 364 14.24 -0.14 17.77
C GLU A 364 14.06 1.10 18.67
N ALA A 365 15.01 2.03 18.65
CA ALA A 365 14.91 3.28 19.40
C ALA A 365 13.80 4.21 18.89
N HIS A 366 13.62 4.27 17.55
CA HIS A 366 12.60 5.11 16.93
C HIS A 366 11.18 4.62 17.20
N HIS A 367 10.92 3.33 16.96
CA HIS A 367 9.60 2.72 17.14
C HIS A 367 9.34 2.26 18.58
N LYS A 368 10.37 2.19 19.44
CA LYS A 368 10.31 1.65 20.81
C LYS A 368 9.81 0.20 20.85
N VAL A 369 10.31 -0.60 19.93
CA VAL A 369 10.04 -2.03 19.75
C VAL A 369 11.36 -2.79 19.73
N SER A 370 11.34 -4.11 19.95
CA SER A 370 12.51 -4.97 19.76
C SER A 370 12.37 -5.76 18.46
N ILE A 371 13.45 -5.93 17.69
CA ILE A 371 13.46 -6.61 16.39
C ILE A 371 14.32 -7.86 16.49
N THR A 372 13.75 -9.02 16.22
CA THR A 372 14.48 -10.30 16.26
C THR A 372 15.43 -10.44 15.07
N ASP A 373 16.50 -11.23 15.25
CA ASP A 373 17.39 -11.59 14.14
C ASP A 373 16.65 -12.35 13.04
N GLY A 374 15.68 -13.17 13.40
CA GLY A 374 14.79 -13.86 12.45
C GLY A 374 13.98 -12.90 11.60
N ALA A 375 13.42 -11.83 12.18
CA ALA A 375 12.70 -10.79 11.45
C ALA A 375 13.58 -10.08 10.41
N LEU A 376 14.86 -9.78 10.74
CA LEU A 376 15.81 -9.16 9.81
C LEU A 376 16.12 -10.09 8.62
N VAL A 377 16.32 -11.37 8.89
CA VAL A 377 16.57 -12.38 7.86
C VAL A 377 15.32 -12.58 7.00
N ALA A 378 14.14 -12.65 7.62
CA ALA A 378 12.87 -12.75 6.92
C ALA A 378 12.62 -11.52 6.04
N ALA A 379 12.83 -10.30 6.55
CA ALA A 379 12.66 -9.06 5.78
C ALA A 379 13.54 -9.05 4.52
N ALA A 380 14.83 -9.43 4.63
CA ALA A 380 15.72 -9.49 3.48
C ALA A 380 15.27 -10.53 2.44
N ASN A 381 14.98 -11.77 2.88
CA ASN A 381 14.60 -12.86 2.00
C ASN A 381 13.23 -12.65 1.33
N LEU A 382 12.27 -12.19 2.12
CA LEU A 382 10.90 -11.96 1.62
C LEU A 382 10.85 -10.75 0.69
N ALA A 383 11.57 -9.67 1.00
CA ALA A 383 11.68 -8.53 0.11
C ALA A 383 12.33 -8.91 -1.22
N ASP A 384 13.43 -9.67 -1.20
CA ASP A 384 14.12 -10.10 -2.42
C ASP A 384 13.23 -10.95 -3.32
N ARG A 385 12.48 -11.86 -2.70
CA ARG A 385 11.64 -12.82 -3.42
C ARG A 385 10.33 -12.25 -3.94
N TYR A 386 9.71 -11.32 -3.20
CA TYR A 386 8.32 -10.92 -3.45
C TYR A 386 8.14 -9.46 -3.88
N VAL A 387 9.12 -8.59 -3.61
CA VAL A 387 9.11 -7.18 -4.05
C VAL A 387 10.05 -7.03 -5.22
N SER A 388 9.51 -7.06 -6.45
CA SER A 388 10.30 -7.03 -7.69
C SER A 388 10.46 -5.64 -8.31
N ASP A 389 9.67 -4.65 -7.86
CA ASP A 389 9.64 -3.29 -8.39
C ASP A 389 10.64 -2.35 -7.71
N ARG A 390 11.34 -2.81 -6.65
CA ARG A 390 12.32 -2.07 -5.87
C ARG A 390 13.59 -2.92 -5.64
N PHE A 391 14.66 -2.26 -5.23
CA PHE A 391 15.97 -2.86 -5.03
C PHE A 391 16.36 -2.95 -3.54
N LEU A 392 17.19 -3.94 -3.20
CA LEU A 392 17.82 -4.02 -1.89
C LEU A 392 18.87 -2.90 -1.72
N PRO A 393 19.10 -2.38 -0.49
CA PRO A 393 18.48 -2.78 0.77
C PRO A 393 17.14 -2.07 1.07
N ASP A 394 16.76 -1.06 0.31
CA ASP A 394 15.64 -0.15 0.59
C ASP A 394 14.32 -0.89 0.85
N LYS A 395 13.94 -1.82 -0.05
CA LYS A 395 12.72 -2.63 0.11
C LYS A 395 12.69 -3.49 1.38
N ALA A 396 13.84 -3.91 1.90
CA ALA A 396 13.92 -4.68 3.14
C ALA A 396 13.90 -3.76 4.38
N ILE A 397 14.48 -2.58 4.27
CA ILE A 397 14.42 -1.52 5.29
C ILE A 397 12.97 -1.07 5.47
N ASP A 398 12.27 -0.80 4.38
CA ASP A 398 10.84 -0.39 4.40
C ASP A 398 9.97 -1.41 5.13
N LEU A 399 10.17 -2.72 4.92
CA LEU A 399 9.41 -3.75 5.62
C LEU A 399 9.63 -3.72 7.14
N ILE A 400 10.86 -3.46 7.59
CA ILE A 400 11.19 -3.36 9.01
C ILE A 400 10.58 -2.09 9.61
N ASP A 401 10.68 -0.98 8.90
CA ASP A 401 10.14 0.31 9.33
C ASP A 401 8.62 0.25 9.46
N GLU A 402 7.94 -0.29 8.46
CA GLU A 402 6.49 -0.47 8.47
C GLU A 402 6.02 -1.46 9.55
N ALA A 403 6.75 -2.58 9.75
CA ALA A 403 6.45 -3.52 10.82
C ALA A 403 6.59 -2.89 12.21
N GLY A 404 7.66 -2.12 12.42
CA GLY A 404 7.87 -1.35 13.65
C GLY A 404 6.78 -0.31 13.90
N ALA A 405 6.41 0.44 12.87
CA ALA A 405 5.34 1.44 12.94
C ALA A 405 3.98 0.79 13.26
N ARG A 406 3.64 -0.32 12.57
CA ARG A 406 2.39 -1.05 12.78
C ARG A 406 2.30 -1.62 14.20
N LEU A 407 3.36 -2.24 14.68
CA LEU A 407 3.39 -2.77 16.04
C LEU A 407 3.24 -1.66 17.08
N ARG A 408 3.92 -0.53 16.89
CA ARG A 408 3.75 0.64 17.75
C ARG A 408 2.33 1.18 17.74
N LEU A 409 1.67 1.27 16.58
CA LEU A 409 0.27 1.69 16.48
C LEU A 409 -0.67 0.70 17.15
N SER A 410 -0.42 -0.62 17.05
CA SER A 410 -1.24 -1.63 17.73
C SER A 410 -1.16 -1.52 19.24
N ILE A 411 0.01 -1.16 19.79
CA ILE A 411 0.22 -0.93 21.23
C ILE A 411 -0.44 0.37 21.69
N LEU A 412 -0.43 1.41 20.86
CA LEU A 412 -1.07 2.69 21.16
C LEU A 412 -2.60 2.66 20.96
N SER A 413 -3.11 1.76 20.14
CA SER A 413 -4.55 1.55 19.98
C SER A 413 -5.11 0.85 21.20
N SER A 414 -6.30 1.26 21.62
CA SER A 414 -7.01 0.65 22.76
C SER A 414 -7.12 -0.87 22.58
N PRO A 415 -6.79 -1.68 23.61
CA PRO A 415 -6.95 -3.13 23.55
C PRO A 415 -8.36 -3.54 23.13
N PRO A 416 -8.52 -4.67 22.43
CA PRO A 416 -9.84 -5.15 21.99
C PRO A 416 -10.83 -5.26 23.16
N GLU A 417 -10.35 -5.66 24.32
CA GLU A 417 -11.13 -5.72 25.56
C GLU A 417 -11.76 -4.38 25.94
N LEU A 418 -11.05 -3.26 25.79
CA LEU A 418 -11.62 -1.93 26.06
C LEU A 418 -12.72 -1.55 25.04
N ARG A 419 -12.60 -1.98 23.79
CA ARG A 419 -13.62 -1.77 22.75
C ARG A 419 -14.89 -2.56 23.04
N GLU A 420 -14.75 -3.82 23.50
CA GLU A 420 -15.88 -4.63 23.94
C GLU A 420 -16.64 -3.97 25.10
N PHE A 421 -15.92 -3.37 26.06
CA PHE A 421 -16.55 -2.62 27.14
C PHE A 421 -17.25 -1.36 26.62
N ASP A 422 -16.67 -0.63 25.66
CA ASP A 422 -17.29 0.54 25.05
C ASP A 422 -18.59 0.15 24.30
N GLU A 423 -18.60 -0.99 23.59
CA GLU A 423 -19.80 -1.52 22.92
C GLU A 423 -20.89 -1.93 23.94
N LYS A 424 -20.51 -2.66 25.00
CA LYS A 424 -21.45 -3.04 26.07
C LYS A 424 -22.06 -1.81 26.76
N ILE A 425 -21.22 -0.79 27.03
CA ILE A 425 -21.68 0.48 27.62
C ILE A 425 -22.64 1.20 26.66
N ALA A 426 -22.39 1.18 25.36
CA ALA A 426 -23.27 1.80 24.36
C ALA A 426 -24.64 1.10 24.32
N VAL A 427 -24.66 -0.25 24.36
CA VAL A 427 -25.91 -1.03 24.40
C VAL A 427 -26.73 -0.76 25.68
N VAL A 428 -26.07 -0.79 26.86
CA VAL A 428 -26.75 -0.52 28.15
C VAL A 428 -27.27 0.93 28.19
N ARG A 429 -26.53 1.89 27.61
CA ARG A 429 -26.97 3.29 27.52
C ARG A 429 -28.20 3.45 26.65
N ALA A 430 -28.21 2.82 25.45
CA ALA A 430 -29.38 2.83 24.57
C ALA A 430 -30.62 2.18 25.26
N ALA A 431 -30.42 1.03 25.92
CA ALA A 431 -31.51 0.38 26.67
C ALA A 431 -32.03 1.24 27.84
N LYS A 432 -31.15 1.98 28.51
CA LYS A 432 -31.52 2.94 29.55
C LYS A 432 -32.33 4.10 28.99
N GLU A 433 -31.97 4.66 27.86
CA GLU A 433 -32.70 5.73 27.18
C GLU A 433 -34.10 5.26 26.78
N THR A 434 -34.22 4.07 26.19
CA THR A 434 -35.55 3.46 25.89
C THR A 434 -36.41 3.25 27.13
N ALA A 435 -35.83 2.73 28.22
CA ALA A 435 -36.56 2.54 29.47
C ALA A 435 -37.05 3.88 30.12
N ILE A 436 -36.31 4.98 29.89
CA ILE A 436 -36.71 6.33 30.32
C ILE A 436 -37.86 6.85 29.45
N GLU A 437 -37.82 6.61 28.12
CA GLU A 437 -38.90 6.97 27.20
C GLU A 437 -40.21 6.20 27.52
N ASP A 438 -40.08 4.92 27.90
CA ASP A 438 -41.20 4.04 28.32
C ASP A 438 -41.70 4.34 29.75
N GLN A 439 -41.07 5.30 30.47
CA GLN A 439 -41.34 5.67 31.86
C GLN A 439 -41.16 4.52 32.88
N ASP A 440 -40.37 3.51 32.55
CA ASP A 440 -40.01 2.40 33.44
C ASP A 440 -38.73 2.80 34.25
N PHE A 441 -38.98 3.58 35.30
CA PHE A 441 -37.92 4.14 36.14
C PHE A 441 -37.20 3.08 36.99
N GLU A 442 -37.81 1.95 37.29
CA GLU A 442 -37.17 0.86 38.04
C GLU A 442 -36.14 0.14 37.19
N LYS A 443 -36.46 -0.16 35.92
CA LYS A 443 -35.57 -0.74 34.95
C LYS A 443 -34.44 0.24 34.56
N ALA A 444 -34.76 1.52 34.39
CA ALA A 444 -33.75 2.56 34.11
C ALA A 444 -32.76 2.74 35.26
N ALA A 445 -33.18 2.57 36.54
CA ALA A 445 -32.30 2.61 37.70
C ALA A 445 -31.35 1.40 37.72
N GLY A 446 -31.82 0.18 37.40
CA GLY A 446 -30.99 -1.03 37.28
C GLY A 446 -29.93 -0.89 36.18
N LEU A 447 -30.33 -0.41 34.99
CA LEU A 447 -29.41 -0.19 33.85
C LEU A 447 -28.37 0.93 34.13
N ARG A 448 -28.72 1.92 34.92
CA ARG A 448 -27.78 2.96 35.38
C ARG A 448 -26.71 2.39 36.30
N ASP A 449 -27.06 1.48 37.20
CA ASP A 449 -26.07 0.84 38.09
C ASP A 449 -25.17 -0.12 37.31
N GLU A 450 -25.69 -0.80 36.29
CA GLU A 450 -24.93 -1.64 35.36
C GLU A 450 -23.96 -0.80 34.52
N GLU A 451 -24.43 0.33 33.96
CA GLU A 451 -23.55 1.29 33.24
C GLU A 451 -22.39 1.77 34.12
N LYS A 452 -22.68 2.10 35.39
CA LYS A 452 -21.68 2.55 36.36
C LYS A 452 -20.64 1.48 36.68
N ASN A 453 -21.08 0.22 36.81
CA ASN A 453 -20.17 -0.90 37.05
C ASN A 453 -19.27 -1.15 35.85
N LEU A 454 -19.82 -1.18 34.64
CA LEU A 454 -19.05 -1.33 33.37
C LEU A 454 -18.05 -0.18 33.19
N LEU A 455 -18.43 1.06 33.46
CA LEU A 455 -17.51 2.21 33.45
C LEU A 455 -16.40 2.07 34.49
N GLY A 456 -16.69 1.50 35.66
CA GLY A 456 -15.70 1.23 36.71
C GLY A 456 -14.67 0.17 36.29
N GLU A 457 -15.12 -0.89 35.63
CA GLU A 457 -14.27 -1.96 35.11
C GLU A 457 -13.41 -1.45 33.92
N ARG A 458 -14.01 -0.71 33.01
CA ARG A 458 -13.31 -0.03 31.91
C ARG A 458 -12.17 0.87 32.42
N LEU A 459 -12.45 1.70 33.44
CA LEU A 459 -11.45 2.58 34.06
C LEU A 459 -10.32 1.81 34.75
N ARG A 460 -10.61 0.65 35.36
CA ARG A 460 -9.61 -0.23 35.95
C ARG A 460 -8.70 -0.84 34.90
N LEU A 461 -9.26 -1.33 33.79
CA LEU A 461 -8.53 -1.85 32.64
C LEU A 461 -7.69 -0.77 31.95
N GLU A 462 -8.25 0.42 31.76
CA GLU A 462 -7.55 1.57 31.19
C GLU A 462 -6.36 2.01 32.07
N LYS A 463 -6.52 1.99 33.40
CA LYS A 463 -5.42 2.27 34.33
C LYS A 463 -4.33 1.20 34.27
N LYS A 464 -4.70 -0.09 34.21
CA LYS A 464 -3.74 -1.19 34.07
C LYS A 464 -2.97 -1.09 32.73
N TRP A 465 -3.66 -0.73 31.65
CA TRP A 465 -3.04 -0.52 30.37
C TRP A 465 -2.10 0.70 30.37
N LYS A 466 -2.51 1.83 30.93
CA LYS A 466 -1.66 3.04 31.04
C LYS A 466 -0.50 2.90 32.03
N SER A 467 -0.62 2.07 33.05
CA SER A 467 0.45 1.81 34.02
C SER A 467 1.57 0.89 33.48
N GLY A 468 1.40 0.31 32.27
CA GLY A 468 2.41 -0.54 31.66
C GLY A 468 2.58 -1.91 32.33
N ASP A 469 1.66 -2.33 33.21
CA ASP A 469 1.70 -3.64 33.88
C ASP A 469 1.40 -4.82 32.91
N VAL A 470 0.85 -4.53 31.74
CA VAL A 470 0.83 -5.47 30.62
C VAL A 470 2.13 -5.26 29.84
N LYS A 471 3.19 -5.96 30.26
CA LYS A 471 4.43 -6.12 29.50
C LYS A 471 4.14 -6.93 28.23
N THR A 472 3.48 -6.36 27.27
CA THR A 472 3.56 -6.81 25.88
C THR A 472 4.93 -6.33 25.41
N THR A 473 5.93 -7.19 25.51
CA THR A 473 7.21 -6.96 24.81
C THR A 473 6.87 -6.82 23.34
N ALA A 474 6.89 -5.60 22.87
CA ALA A 474 6.68 -5.26 21.48
C ALA A 474 7.85 -5.84 20.67
N VAL A 475 7.69 -7.07 20.18
CA VAL A 475 8.71 -7.78 19.43
C VAL A 475 8.25 -7.93 17.99
N VAL A 476 9.03 -7.39 17.07
CA VAL A 476 8.88 -7.64 15.63
C VAL A 476 9.49 -9.01 15.35
N ASP A 477 8.68 -9.97 14.95
CA ASP A 477 9.05 -11.33 14.58
C ASP A 477 8.90 -11.57 13.07
N GLU A 478 9.22 -12.79 12.64
CA GLU A 478 9.10 -13.20 11.23
C GLU A 478 7.64 -13.18 10.75
N GLY A 479 6.69 -13.50 11.63
CA GLY A 479 5.26 -13.52 11.32
C GLY A 479 4.74 -12.12 10.99
N LEU A 480 5.10 -11.12 11.78
CA LEU A 480 4.71 -9.73 11.55
C LEU A 480 5.30 -9.17 10.24
N ILE A 481 6.56 -9.51 9.92
CA ILE A 481 7.18 -9.13 8.63
C ILE A 481 6.40 -9.74 7.46
N ALA A 482 6.03 -11.02 7.58
CA ALA A 482 5.23 -11.70 6.57
C ALA A 482 3.84 -11.06 6.40
N GLU A 483 3.21 -10.66 7.51
CA GLU A 483 1.91 -9.99 7.51
C GLU A 483 1.96 -8.60 6.85
N VAL A 484 3.00 -7.81 7.14
CA VAL A 484 3.21 -6.50 6.50
C VAL A 484 3.42 -6.68 5.00
N LEU A 485 4.27 -7.62 4.60
CA LEU A 485 4.50 -7.90 3.19
C LEU A 485 3.21 -8.37 2.49
N ALA A 486 2.41 -9.20 3.14
CA ALA A 486 1.14 -9.67 2.59
C ALA A 486 0.18 -8.51 2.34
N GLN A 487 0.11 -7.56 3.25
CA GLN A 487 -0.72 -6.38 3.09
C GLN A 487 -0.22 -5.46 1.97
N ALA A 488 1.10 -5.28 1.85
CA ALA A 488 1.71 -4.45 0.83
C ALA A 488 1.59 -5.05 -0.59
N THR A 489 1.71 -6.38 -0.71
CA THR A 489 1.73 -7.09 -2.00
C THR A 489 0.41 -7.76 -2.37
N GLY A 490 -0.53 -7.90 -1.42
CA GLY A 490 -1.76 -8.68 -1.58
C GLY A 490 -1.55 -10.20 -1.55
N ILE A 491 -0.37 -10.67 -1.16
CA ILE A 491 -0.07 -12.12 -1.04
C ILE A 491 -0.53 -12.59 0.33
N PRO A 492 -1.36 -13.62 0.45
CA PRO A 492 -1.82 -14.12 1.74
C PRO A 492 -0.68 -14.60 2.65
N VAL A 493 -0.73 -14.23 3.95
CA VAL A 493 0.33 -14.48 4.97
C VAL A 493 0.69 -15.97 5.10
N PHE A 494 -0.32 -16.85 5.07
CA PHE A 494 -0.12 -18.30 5.23
C PHE A 494 0.73 -18.92 4.11
N LYS A 495 0.91 -18.23 2.97
CA LYS A 495 1.82 -18.70 1.90
C LYS A 495 3.30 -18.52 2.24
N LEU A 496 3.59 -17.83 3.32
CA LEU A 496 4.94 -17.54 3.79
C LEU A 496 5.35 -18.44 4.97
N THR A 497 4.44 -19.30 5.45
CA THR A 497 4.61 -20.16 6.62
C THR A 497 4.47 -21.64 6.28
N GLU A 498 4.78 -22.54 7.23
CA GLU A 498 4.72 -24.01 7.06
C GLU A 498 3.33 -24.59 6.76
N GLU A 499 2.25 -23.84 7.00
CA GLU A 499 0.86 -24.27 6.71
C GLU A 499 0.57 -24.41 5.21
N GLU A 500 1.36 -23.79 4.32
CA GLU A 500 1.20 -23.95 2.86
C GLU A 500 1.35 -25.43 2.43
N SER A 501 2.26 -26.17 3.05
CA SER A 501 2.49 -27.57 2.71
C SER A 501 1.24 -28.43 2.94
N SER A 502 0.52 -28.18 4.03
CA SER A 502 -0.71 -28.90 4.36
C SER A 502 -1.85 -28.59 3.38
N ARG A 503 -2.01 -27.34 2.99
CA ARG A 503 -3.03 -26.92 2.00
C ARG A 503 -2.76 -27.55 0.62
N LEU A 504 -1.50 -27.58 0.17
CA LEU A 504 -1.13 -28.15 -1.12
C LEU A 504 -1.42 -29.68 -1.21
N VAL A 505 -1.41 -30.40 -0.07
CA VAL A 505 -1.84 -31.79 -0.02
C VAL A 505 -3.33 -31.93 -0.35
N PHE A 506 -4.17 -31.01 0.13
CA PHE A 506 -5.62 -31.02 -0.09
C PHE A 506 -6.07 -30.29 -1.35
N MET A 507 -5.14 -29.79 -2.19
CA MET A 507 -5.42 -29.02 -3.39
C MET A 507 -6.41 -29.70 -4.33
N GLU A 508 -6.25 -30.98 -4.58
CA GLU A 508 -7.14 -31.74 -5.47
C GLU A 508 -8.59 -31.71 -4.99
N LYS A 509 -8.80 -31.94 -3.68
CA LYS A 509 -10.14 -31.87 -3.08
C LYS A 509 -10.76 -30.47 -3.17
N ALA A 510 -9.96 -29.44 -2.97
CA ALA A 510 -10.43 -28.04 -3.05
C ALA A 510 -10.82 -27.69 -4.49
N LEU A 511 -10.05 -28.10 -5.49
CA LEU A 511 -10.38 -27.88 -6.90
C LEU A 511 -11.62 -28.65 -7.33
N HIS A 512 -11.82 -29.87 -6.84
CA HIS A 512 -13.02 -30.66 -7.12
C HIS A 512 -14.32 -30.10 -6.55
N GLN A 513 -14.26 -29.26 -5.52
CA GLN A 513 -15.46 -28.56 -5.03
C GLN A 513 -16.07 -27.62 -6.09
N ARG A 514 -15.27 -27.11 -7.00
CA ARG A 514 -15.65 -26.15 -8.01
C ARG A 514 -15.68 -26.73 -9.43
N VAL A 515 -14.79 -27.69 -9.72
CA VAL A 515 -14.66 -28.32 -11.02
C VAL A 515 -15.04 -29.79 -10.89
N ILE A 516 -16.15 -30.16 -11.53
CA ILE A 516 -16.69 -31.50 -11.52
C ILE A 516 -16.00 -32.36 -12.62
N GLY A 517 -15.69 -33.58 -12.29
CA GLY A 517 -14.94 -34.47 -13.17
C GLY A 517 -13.49 -34.02 -13.34
N GLN A 518 -12.90 -34.34 -14.49
CA GLN A 518 -11.55 -33.91 -14.88
C GLN A 518 -10.44 -34.33 -13.90
N GLU A 519 -10.57 -35.55 -13.28
CA GLU A 519 -9.68 -36.04 -12.22
C GLU A 519 -8.21 -36.05 -12.63
N GLU A 520 -7.93 -36.52 -13.87
CA GLU A 520 -6.55 -36.59 -14.38
C GLU A 520 -5.96 -35.22 -14.63
N ALA A 521 -6.79 -34.27 -15.11
CA ALA A 521 -6.37 -32.89 -15.34
C ALA A 521 -6.01 -32.18 -14.03
N ILE A 522 -6.85 -32.34 -13.02
CA ILE A 522 -6.64 -31.74 -11.69
C ILE A 522 -5.41 -32.39 -11.02
N SER A 523 -5.25 -33.70 -11.09
CA SER A 523 -4.10 -34.40 -10.52
C SER A 523 -2.78 -33.99 -11.18
N ALA A 524 -2.73 -33.90 -12.53
CA ALA A 524 -1.55 -33.45 -13.26
C ALA A 524 -1.16 -31.99 -12.89
N LEU A 525 -2.17 -31.12 -12.81
CA LEU A 525 -2.00 -29.72 -12.39
C LEU A 525 -1.44 -29.66 -10.96
N ALA A 526 -2.06 -30.37 -10.02
CA ALA A 526 -1.67 -30.38 -8.61
C ALA A 526 -0.24 -30.93 -8.40
N LYS A 527 0.12 -31.98 -9.09
CA LYS A 527 1.50 -32.53 -9.06
C LYS A 527 2.54 -31.54 -9.54
N THR A 528 2.26 -30.81 -10.61
CA THR A 528 3.19 -29.81 -11.16
C THR A 528 3.34 -28.61 -10.24
N ILE A 529 2.24 -28.12 -9.67
CA ILE A 529 2.27 -27.01 -8.71
C ILE A 529 3.02 -27.43 -7.42
N ARG A 530 2.75 -28.61 -6.88
CA ARG A 530 3.47 -29.14 -5.70
C ARG A 530 4.98 -29.24 -5.97
N ARG A 531 5.39 -29.75 -7.13
CA ARG A 531 6.82 -29.83 -7.54
C ARG A 531 7.48 -28.46 -7.57
N THR A 532 6.81 -27.46 -8.09
CA THR A 532 7.32 -26.09 -8.16
C THR A 532 7.44 -25.47 -6.76
N ARG A 533 6.42 -25.64 -5.92
CA ARG A 533 6.42 -25.11 -4.55
C ARG A 533 7.40 -25.81 -3.61
N ALA A 534 7.71 -27.07 -3.87
CA ALA A 534 8.77 -27.82 -3.18
C ALA A 534 10.20 -27.35 -3.56
N GLY A 535 10.36 -26.35 -4.40
CA GLY A 535 11.66 -25.82 -4.80
C GLY A 535 12.44 -26.68 -5.80
N LEU A 536 11.78 -27.66 -6.42
CA LEU A 536 12.42 -28.60 -7.36
C LEU A 536 12.42 -28.11 -8.81
N LYS A 537 11.98 -26.89 -9.06
CA LYS A 537 11.95 -26.24 -10.37
C LYS A 537 13.01 -25.13 -10.45
N ASP A 538 13.47 -24.82 -11.67
CA ASP A 538 14.36 -23.69 -11.94
C ASP A 538 13.70 -22.37 -11.46
N PRO A 539 14.33 -21.61 -10.53
CA PRO A 539 13.77 -20.39 -9.97
C PRO A 539 13.63 -19.26 -11.00
N LYS A 540 14.24 -19.41 -12.17
CA LYS A 540 14.12 -18.43 -13.27
C LYS A 540 12.82 -18.56 -14.06
N ARG A 541 12.13 -19.69 -14.00
CA ARG A 541 10.90 -19.95 -14.78
C ARG A 541 9.63 -19.55 -14.03
N PRO A 542 8.50 -19.33 -14.73
CA PRO A 542 7.19 -19.11 -14.10
C PRO A 542 6.83 -20.23 -13.14
N SER A 543 5.97 -19.93 -12.16
CA SER A 543 5.52 -20.92 -11.14
C SER A 543 4.80 -22.13 -11.74
N GLY A 544 4.26 -22.04 -12.94
CA GLY A 544 3.67 -23.12 -13.70
C GLY A 544 3.35 -22.68 -15.12
N SER A 545 3.45 -23.57 -16.08
CA SER A 545 3.07 -23.33 -17.47
C SER A 545 2.32 -24.53 -18.04
N PHE A 546 1.07 -24.30 -18.47
CA PHE A 546 0.15 -25.36 -18.85
C PHE A 546 -0.54 -25.06 -20.19
N ILE A 547 -0.75 -26.10 -20.99
CA ILE A 547 -1.68 -26.07 -22.12
C ILE A 547 -2.89 -26.91 -21.74
N PHE A 548 -4.08 -26.30 -21.70
CA PHE A 548 -5.37 -26.96 -21.49
C PHE A 548 -6.01 -27.21 -22.83
N ALA A 549 -5.96 -28.45 -23.30
CA ALA A 549 -6.50 -28.89 -24.58
C ALA A 549 -7.79 -29.69 -24.39
N GLY A 550 -8.85 -29.36 -25.13
CA GLY A 550 -10.12 -30.08 -25.03
C GLY A 550 -11.28 -29.32 -25.63
N PRO A 551 -12.45 -29.95 -25.73
CA PRO A 551 -13.68 -29.30 -26.27
C PRO A 551 -14.07 -28.03 -25.52
N THR A 552 -14.93 -27.24 -26.13
CA THR A 552 -15.50 -26.07 -25.47
C THR A 552 -16.45 -26.53 -24.35
N GLY A 553 -16.48 -25.78 -23.22
CA GLY A 553 -17.48 -26.02 -22.18
C GLY A 553 -17.18 -27.19 -21.23
N VAL A 554 -15.97 -27.78 -21.24
CA VAL A 554 -15.58 -28.89 -20.34
C VAL A 554 -14.94 -28.43 -19.03
N GLY A 555 -14.83 -27.10 -18.77
CA GLY A 555 -14.33 -26.56 -17.51
C GLY A 555 -12.91 -26.00 -17.54
N LYS A 556 -12.24 -25.82 -18.69
CA LYS A 556 -10.87 -25.28 -18.80
C LYS A 556 -10.69 -23.94 -18.10
N THR A 557 -11.55 -22.96 -18.42
CA THR A 557 -11.51 -21.62 -17.82
C THR A 557 -11.92 -21.65 -16.34
N GLU A 558 -12.86 -22.52 -15.96
CA GLU A 558 -13.30 -22.65 -14.56
C GLU A 558 -12.18 -23.25 -13.69
N LEU A 559 -11.40 -24.21 -14.21
CA LEU A 559 -10.23 -24.73 -13.50
C LEU A 559 -9.15 -23.64 -13.30
N ALA A 560 -8.95 -22.74 -14.29
CA ALA A 560 -8.04 -21.62 -14.14
C ALA A 560 -8.49 -20.64 -13.06
N LYS A 561 -9.80 -20.36 -12.96
CA LYS A 561 -10.41 -19.55 -11.90
C LYS A 561 -10.28 -20.20 -10.53
N ALA A 562 -10.61 -21.49 -10.42
CA ALA A 562 -10.47 -22.24 -9.19
C ALA A 562 -9.01 -22.27 -8.71
N LEU A 563 -8.06 -22.36 -9.66
CA LEU A 563 -6.64 -22.31 -9.34
C LEU A 563 -6.21 -20.93 -8.82
N ALA A 564 -6.71 -19.84 -9.42
CA ALA A 564 -6.43 -18.47 -8.96
C ALA A 564 -6.95 -18.25 -7.54
N GLU A 565 -8.19 -18.65 -7.27
CA GLU A 565 -8.78 -18.62 -5.93
C GLU A 565 -8.00 -19.45 -4.92
N PHE A 566 -7.62 -20.68 -5.29
CA PHE A 566 -6.85 -21.56 -4.39
C PHE A 566 -5.45 -21.03 -4.10
N LEU A 567 -4.73 -20.53 -5.13
CA LEU A 567 -3.35 -20.06 -4.98
C LEU A 567 -3.26 -18.65 -4.39
N PHE A 568 -4.24 -17.79 -4.66
CA PHE A 568 -4.16 -16.37 -4.33
C PHE A 568 -5.34 -15.85 -3.50
N ASP A 569 -6.27 -16.75 -3.10
CA ASP A 569 -7.52 -16.44 -2.37
C ASP A 569 -8.39 -15.33 -3.01
N ASP A 570 -8.13 -15.04 -4.28
CA ASP A 570 -8.84 -14.04 -5.06
C ASP A 570 -9.05 -14.53 -6.49
N GLU A 571 -10.30 -14.72 -6.91
CA GLU A 571 -10.61 -15.05 -8.31
C GLU A 571 -10.17 -13.91 -9.26
N ALA A 572 -10.16 -12.65 -8.78
CA ALA A 572 -9.70 -11.49 -9.54
C ALA A 572 -8.16 -11.44 -9.72
N ALA A 573 -7.42 -12.37 -9.11
CA ALA A 573 -6.00 -12.59 -9.41
C ALA A 573 -5.79 -13.31 -10.76
N MET A 574 -6.85 -13.62 -11.51
CA MET A 574 -6.76 -14.14 -12.87
C MET A 574 -6.75 -13.02 -13.90
N ILE A 575 -5.72 -12.98 -14.74
CA ILE A 575 -5.60 -12.10 -15.90
C ILE A 575 -5.99 -12.90 -17.14
N SER A 576 -7.18 -12.70 -17.67
CA SER A 576 -7.67 -13.36 -18.89
C SER A 576 -7.44 -12.49 -20.11
N LEU A 577 -6.94 -13.11 -21.18
CA LEU A 577 -6.66 -12.53 -22.48
C LEU A 577 -7.22 -13.46 -23.58
N ASP A 578 -8.17 -12.97 -24.35
CA ASP A 578 -8.71 -13.69 -25.51
C ASP A 578 -7.82 -13.48 -26.73
N MET A 579 -7.15 -14.54 -27.18
CA MET A 579 -6.21 -14.46 -28.29
C MET A 579 -6.85 -14.22 -29.64
N SER A 580 -8.18 -14.35 -29.76
CA SER A 580 -8.91 -13.95 -30.96
C SER A 580 -8.81 -12.44 -31.25
N GLU A 581 -8.59 -11.60 -30.21
CA GLU A 581 -8.37 -10.15 -30.35
C GLU A 581 -6.94 -9.82 -30.81
N TYR A 582 -6.00 -10.77 -30.71
CA TYR A 582 -4.58 -10.58 -30.98
C TYR A 582 -4.06 -11.38 -32.17
N GLY A 583 -4.94 -11.62 -33.16
CA GLY A 583 -4.58 -12.34 -34.40
C GLY A 583 -3.79 -11.52 -35.40
N GLU A 584 -3.75 -10.19 -35.29
CA GLU A 584 -3.06 -9.31 -36.22
C GLU A 584 -1.78 -8.71 -35.64
N LYS A 585 -0.79 -8.42 -36.50
CA LYS A 585 0.52 -7.95 -36.08
C LYS A 585 0.48 -6.64 -35.23
N HIS A 586 -0.41 -5.72 -35.57
CA HIS A 586 -0.52 -4.45 -34.84
C HIS A 586 -1.16 -4.60 -33.45
N THR A 587 -1.91 -5.66 -33.21
CA THR A 587 -2.50 -5.92 -31.88
C THR A 587 -1.50 -6.50 -30.89
N VAL A 588 -0.39 -7.10 -31.39
CA VAL A 588 0.69 -7.62 -30.54
C VAL A 588 1.35 -6.50 -29.72
N SER A 589 1.52 -5.31 -30.32
CA SER A 589 2.08 -4.15 -29.61
C SER A 589 1.18 -3.62 -28.48
N ARG A 590 -0.14 -3.81 -28.57
CA ARG A 590 -1.06 -3.52 -27.45
C ARG A 590 -0.87 -4.45 -26.27
N LEU A 591 -0.42 -5.67 -26.51
CA LEU A 591 -0.21 -6.66 -25.45
C LEU A 591 1.10 -6.42 -24.66
N PHE A 592 2.19 -6.13 -25.38
CA PHE A 592 3.53 -6.01 -24.81
C PHE A 592 4.08 -4.57 -24.77
N GLY A 593 3.37 -3.60 -25.32
CA GLY A 593 3.78 -2.20 -25.47
C GLY A 593 4.29 -1.88 -26.88
N ALA A 594 4.00 -0.67 -27.32
CA ALA A 594 4.44 -0.18 -28.62
C ALA A 594 5.92 0.27 -28.55
N PRO A 595 6.74 0.07 -29.59
CA PRO A 595 8.08 0.60 -29.67
C PRO A 595 8.10 2.14 -29.67
N PRO A 596 9.20 2.79 -29.32
CA PRO A 596 9.34 4.25 -29.37
C PRO A 596 8.97 4.83 -30.72
N GLY A 597 8.12 5.87 -30.73
CA GLY A 597 7.67 6.55 -31.93
C GLY A 597 6.38 6.02 -32.56
N PHE A 598 5.75 4.99 -31.99
CA PHE A 598 4.44 4.48 -32.40
C PHE A 598 3.32 4.96 -31.45
N VAL A 599 2.10 5.05 -31.98
CA VAL A 599 0.91 5.43 -31.19
C VAL A 599 0.69 4.38 -30.09
N GLY A 600 0.48 4.83 -28.83
CA GLY A 600 0.29 3.95 -27.67
C GLY A 600 1.58 3.60 -26.90
N PHE A 601 2.72 4.22 -27.22
CA PHE A 601 3.98 4.02 -26.49
C PHE A 601 3.87 4.43 -25.00
N GLU A 602 3.14 5.49 -24.70
CA GLU A 602 2.98 5.99 -23.32
C GLU A 602 2.02 5.15 -22.47
N GLU A 603 1.10 4.41 -23.11
CA GLU A 603 0.08 3.63 -22.39
C GLU A 603 0.61 2.31 -21.81
N GLY A 604 1.80 1.85 -22.23
CA GLY A 604 2.35 0.54 -21.83
C GLY A 604 1.57 -0.65 -22.43
N GLY A 605 2.06 -1.87 -22.22
CA GLY A 605 1.39 -3.08 -22.71
C GLY A 605 0.30 -3.57 -21.75
N GLN A 606 -0.81 -4.05 -22.27
CA GLN A 606 -1.95 -4.51 -21.45
C GLN A 606 -1.57 -5.68 -20.53
N LEU A 607 -0.80 -6.66 -21.01
CA LEU A 607 -0.33 -7.78 -20.22
C LEU A 607 0.75 -7.33 -19.24
N THR A 608 1.75 -6.59 -19.72
CA THR A 608 2.90 -6.17 -18.93
C THR A 608 2.48 -5.28 -17.78
N GLU A 609 1.57 -4.32 -17.97
CA GLU A 609 1.05 -3.47 -16.91
C GLU A 609 0.18 -4.24 -15.90
N LYS A 610 -0.67 -5.18 -16.36
CA LYS A 610 -1.47 -6.01 -15.44
C LYS A 610 -0.59 -6.89 -14.56
N VAL A 611 0.42 -7.55 -15.12
CA VAL A 611 1.35 -8.42 -14.37
C VAL A 611 2.24 -7.59 -13.44
N ARG A 612 2.71 -6.41 -13.89
CA ARG A 612 3.47 -5.49 -13.03
C ARG A 612 2.69 -5.09 -11.77
N ARG A 613 1.37 -4.83 -11.93
CA ARG A 613 0.49 -4.48 -10.80
C ARG A 613 0.09 -5.67 -9.94
N LYS A 614 -0.02 -6.86 -10.55
CA LYS A 614 -0.40 -8.12 -9.88
C LYS A 614 0.60 -9.22 -10.26
N PRO A 615 1.83 -9.22 -9.69
CA PRO A 615 2.86 -10.20 -10.02
C PRO A 615 2.50 -11.64 -9.57
N PHE A 616 1.58 -11.77 -8.64
CA PHE A 616 1.02 -13.04 -8.18
C PHE A 616 -0.35 -13.24 -8.82
N SER A 617 -0.35 -13.85 -10.00
CA SER A 617 -1.57 -14.03 -10.79
C SER A 617 -1.54 -15.28 -11.65
N VAL A 618 -2.71 -15.75 -12.05
CA VAL A 618 -2.88 -16.72 -13.11
C VAL A 618 -3.12 -15.97 -14.41
N VAL A 619 -2.21 -16.11 -15.36
CA VAL A 619 -2.34 -15.52 -16.70
C VAL A 619 -2.95 -16.55 -17.63
N LEU A 620 -4.16 -16.31 -18.07
CA LEU A 620 -4.91 -17.16 -19.00
C LEU A 620 -4.89 -16.59 -20.42
N PHE A 621 -4.26 -17.31 -21.34
CA PHE A 621 -4.36 -17.07 -22.77
C PHE A 621 -5.41 -17.99 -23.37
N ASP A 622 -6.60 -17.44 -23.61
CA ASP A 622 -7.72 -18.24 -24.16
C ASP A 622 -7.64 -18.31 -25.69
N GLU A 623 -7.89 -19.49 -26.26
CA GLU A 623 -7.84 -19.78 -27.69
C GLU A 623 -6.46 -19.45 -28.34
N ILE A 624 -5.38 -19.96 -27.74
CA ILE A 624 -3.99 -19.62 -28.10
C ILE A 624 -3.67 -19.91 -29.59
N GLU A 625 -4.38 -20.84 -30.25
CA GLU A 625 -4.24 -21.14 -31.66
C GLU A 625 -4.61 -19.98 -32.59
N LYS A 626 -5.37 -18.98 -32.10
CA LYS A 626 -5.75 -17.78 -32.86
C LYS A 626 -4.72 -16.66 -32.77
N ALA A 627 -3.74 -16.78 -31.87
CA ALA A 627 -2.73 -15.76 -31.64
C ALA A 627 -1.79 -15.56 -32.83
N HIS A 628 -1.35 -14.31 -33.04
CA HIS A 628 -0.33 -14.02 -34.04
C HIS A 628 1.00 -14.72 -33.69
N PRO A 629 1.77 -15.24 -34.69
CA PRO A 629 3.04 -15.95 -34.46
C PRO A 629 4.08 -15.20 -33.61
N ASP A 630 4.10 -13.88 -33.65
CA ASP A 630 5.02 -13.07 -32.85
C ASP A 630 4.75 -13.17 -31.34
N ILE A 631 3.52 -13.47 -30.93
CA ILE A 631 3.18 -13.70 -29.52
C ILE A 631 3.93 -14.90 -28.96
N PHE A 632 4.09 -15.96 -29.73
CA PHE A 632 4.83 -17.15 -29.27
C PHE A 632 6.30 -16.85 -29.00
N ASN A 633 6.93 -15.92 -29.74
CA ASN A 633 8.31 -15.51 -29.50
C ASN A 633 8.45 -14.80 -28.15
N SER A 634 7.47 -13.97 -27.76
CA SER A 634 7.43 -13.31 -26.45
C SER A 634 7.12 -14.31 -25.32
N LEU A 635 6.19 -15.24 -25.56
CA LEU A 635 5.89 -16.31 -24.62
C LEU A 635 7.09 -17.23 -24.39
N LEU A 636 7.91 -17.52 -25.41
CA LEU A 636 9.16 -18.28 -25.24
C LEU A 636 10.09 -17.59 -24.23
N GLN A 637 10.25 -16.27 -24.30
CA GLN A 637 11.07 -15.52 -23.34
C GLN A 637 10.50 -15.65 -21.92
N ILE A 638 9.18 -15.52 -21.77
CA ILE A 638 8.51 -15.69 -20.46
C ILE A 638 8.72 -17.11 -19.91
N LEU A 639 8.49 -18.14 -20.72
CA LEU A 639 8.59 -19.55 -20.30
C LEU A 639 10.01 -19.99 -19.95
N GLU A 640 11.04 -19.36 -20.54
CA GLU A 640 12.45 -19.72 -20.33
C GLU A 640 13.11 -18.89 -19.24
N GLU A 641 12.97 -17.56 -19.31
CA GLU A 641 13.66 -16.61 -18.45
C GLU A 641 12.77 -16.07 -17.32
N GLY A 642 11.44 -16.35 -17.36
CA GLY A 642 10.47 -15.83 -16.41
C GLY A 642 10.34 -14.33 -16.39
N ARG A 643 10.76 -13.66 -17.47
CA ARG A 643 10.73 -12.19 -17.61
C ARG A 643 10.38 -11.79 -19.03
N LEU A 644 9.89 -10.59 -19.18
CA LEU A 644 9.60 -9.98 -20.47
C LEU A 644 10.02 -8.51 -20.44
N THR A 645 10.71 -8.04 -21.50
CA THR A 645 10.99 -6.62 -21.66
C THR A 645 9.86 -5.97 -22.44
N ASP A 646 9.23 -4.95 -21.87
CA ASP A 646 8.16 -4.20 -22.52
C ASP A 646 8.68 -3.24 -23.60
N GLY A 647 7.78 -2.61 -24.35
CA GLY A 647 8.12 -1.63 -25.38
C GLY A 647 8.82 -0.38 -24.85
N GLN A 648 8.79 -0.12 -23.55
CA GLN A 648 9.48 0.98 -22.87
C GLN A 648 10.87 0.58 -22.32
N GLY A 649 11.28 -0.67 -22.51
CA GLY A 649 12.55 -1.20 -22.01
C GLY A 649 12.53 -1.69 -20.56
N ARG A 650 11.36 -1.73 -19.91
CA ARG A 650 11.23 -2.23 -18.54
C ARG A 650 11.18 -3.75 -18.53
N VAL A 651 11.86 -4.35 -17.59
CA VAL A 651 11.83 -5.81 -17.37
C VAL A 651 10.69 -6.16 -16.40
N ILE A 652 9.71 -6.92 -16.89
CA ILE A 652 8.57 -7.40 -16.11
C ILE A 652 8.82 -8.83 -15.67
N ASP A 653 8.65 -9.10 -14.38
CA ASP A 653 8.89 -10.42 -13.79
C ASP A 653 7.62 -11.29 -13.83
N PHE A 654 7.73 -12.50 -14.40
CA PHE A 654 6.69 -13.51 -14.50
C PHE A 654 6.97 -14.75 -13.65
N LYS A 655 8.03 -14.76 -12.82
CA LYS A 655 8.41 -15.96 -12.03
C LYS A 655 7.33 -16.41 -11.07
N ASN A 656 6.57 -15.48 -10.53
CA ASN A 656 5.51 -15.75 -9.57
C ASN A 656 4.13 -15.96 -10.23
N THR A 657 4.05 -15.90 -11.57
CA THR A 657 2.81 -16.14 -12.30
C THR A 657 2.64 -17.63 -12.67
N VAL A 658 1.39 -18.06 -12.80
CA VAL A 658 1.04 -19.34 -13.42
C VAL A 658 0.46 -19.04 -14.79
N ILE A 659 1.06 -19.61 -15.83
CA ILE A 659 0.66 -19.40 -17.22
C ILE A 659 -0.20 -20.57 -17.69
N ILE A 660 -1.42 -20.26 -18.13
CA ILE A 660 -2.36 -21.24 -18.68
C ILE A 660 -2.74 -20.78 -20.09
N MET A 661 -2.63 -21.70 -21.04
CA MET A 661 -3.03 -21.49 -22.43
C MET A 661 -4.14 -22.49 -22.78
N THR A 662 -5.30 -22.04 -23.22
CA THR A 662 -6.37 -22.95 -23.65
C THR A 662 -6.35 -23.13 -25.16
N THR A 663 -6.72 -24.30 -25.61
CA THR A 663 -6.86 -24.61 -27.03
C THR A 663 -7.98 -25.62 -27.28
N ASN A 664 -8.57 -25.51 -28.47
CA ASN A 664 -9.58 -26.44 -28.96
C ASN A 664 -9.04 -27.37 -30.06
N LEU A 665 -7.71 -27.36 -30.31
CA LEU A 665 -7.08 -28.21 -31.31
C LEU A 665 -7.18 -29.68 -30.95
N GLY A 666 -7.37 -30.53 -31.92
CA GLY A 666 -7.49 -32.00 -31.77
C GLY A 666 -8.85 -32.45 -31.24
N THR A 667 -9.82 -31.55 -31.01
CA THR A 667 -11.12 -31.91 -30.40
C THR A 667 -12.08 -32.56 -31.38
N ARG A 668 -11.97 -32.31 -32.70
CA ARG A 668 -12.82 -32.90 -33.74
C ARG A 668 -12.62 -34.44 -33.82
N ASP A 669 -11.43 -34.92 -33.54
CA ASP A 669 -11.11 -36.36 -33.56
C ASP A 669 -11.49 -37.04 -32.24
N ILE A 670 -11.79 -36.27 -31.21
CA ILE A 670 -12.27 -36.74 -29.89
C ILE A 670 -13.78 -37.04 -29.93
N SER A 671 -14.54 -36.21 -30.70
CA SER A 671 -16.00 -36.32 -30.83
C SER A 671 -16.48 -37.38 -31.85
N GLY A 672 -15.59 -37.92 -32.70
CA GLY A 672 -15.90 -38.97 -33.62
C GLY A 672 -15.94 -40.34 -32.94
N SER A 673 -17.13 -40.95 -32.87
CA SER A 673 -17.27 -42.32 -32.41
C SER A 673 -16.29 -43.24 -33.15
N PRO A 674 -15.48 -44.07 -32.47
CA PRO A 674 -14.68 -45.06 -33.17
C PRO A 674 -15.63 -46.13 -33.80
N VAL A 675 -15.60 -46.26 -35.11
CA VAL A 675 -16.23 -47.38 -35.82
C VAL A 675 -15.35 -48.62 -35.52
N GLY A 676 -15.70 -49.35 -34.49
CA GLY A 676 -15.02 -50.59 -34.10
C GLY A 676 -15.36 -51.00 -32.67
N PHE A 677 -15.56 -52.30 -32.48
CA PHE A 677 -15.94 -52.95 -31.23
C PHE A 677 -15.08 -52.46 -30.06
N GLN A 678 -15.66 -51.73 -29.11
CA GLN A 678 -15.07 -51.42 -27.83
C GLN A 678 -15.39 -52.58 -26.86
N LEU A 679 -14.34 -53.18 -26.30
CA LEU A 679 -14.42 -54.00 -25.08
C LEU A 679 -14.55 -52.98 -23.91
N GLU A 680 -15.65 -53.03 -23.20
CA GLU A 680 -15.86 -52.30 -21.94
C GLU A 680 -14.76 -52.77 -20.93
N GLY A 681 -13.84 -51.87 -20.58
CA GLY A 681 -12.87 -52.19 -19.53
C GLY A 681 -11.66 -51.28 -19.34
N ASP A 682 -11.28 -50.43 -20.32
CA ASP A 682 -10.00 -49.71 -20.27
C ASP A 682 -10.14 -48.18 -20.46
N THR A 683 -10.56 -47.52 -19.42
CA THR A 683 -10.62 -46.00 -19.41
C THR A 683 -9.23 -45.37 -19.51
N ALA A 684 -8.22 -45.96 -18.89
CA ALA A 684 -6.82 -45.45 -18.91
C ALA A 684 -6.21 -45.46 -20.31
N THR A 685 -6.46 -46.54 -21.09
CA THR A 685 -5.99 -46.65 -22.49
C THR A 685 -6.69 -45.67 -23.43
N SER A 686 -7.91 -45.27 -23.12
CA SER A 686 -8.66 -44.28 -23.89
C SER A 686 -8.08 -42.87 -23.73
N TYR A 687 -7.75 -42.47 -22.52
CA TYR A 687 -7.14 -41.17 -22.23
C TYR A 687 -5.75 -41.01 -22.88
N ASP A 688 -4.91 -42.03 -22.77
CA ASP A 688 -3.57 -42.01 -23.38
C ASP A 688 -3.61 -41.92 -24.90
N ARG A 689 -4.58 -42.57 -25.56
CA ARG A 689 -4.80 -42.43 -27.00
C ARG A 689 -5.28 -41.03 -27.37
N MET A 690 -6.16 -40.44 -26.60
CA MET A 690 -6.66 -39.07 -26.76
C MET A 690 -5.50 -38.10 -26.61
N ARG A 691 -4.68 -38.24 -25.55
CA ARG A 691 -3.49 -37.41 -25.30
C ARG A 691 -2.49 -37.49 -26.47
N GLY A 692 -2.30 -38.71 -27.03
CA GLY A 692 -1.45 -38.91 -28.21
C GLY A 692 -1.90 -38.11 -29.43
N LYS A 693 -3.20 -38.20 -29.77
CA LYS A 693 -3.78 -37.49 -30.90
C LYS A 693 -3.73 -35.95 -30.73
N VAL A 694 -4.07 -35.44 -29.53
CA VAL A 694 -3.97 -34.02 -29.22
C VAL A 694 -2.52 -33.55 -29.36
N ASN A 695 -1.56 -34.31 -28.87
CA ASN A 695 -0.14 -33.99 -28.99
C ASN A 695 0.34 -33.94 -30.45
N GLU A 696 -0.18 -34.83 -31.33
CA GLU A 696 0.12 -34.79 -32.78
C GLU A 696 -0.44 -33.52 -33.44
N GLU A 697 -1.67 -33.12 -33.12
CA GLU A 697 -2.26 -31.88 -33.66
C GLU A 697 -1.55 -30.62 -33.14
N LEU A 698 -1.20 -30.59 -31.85
CA LEU A 698 -0.41 -29.50 -31.27
C LEU A 698 0.96 -29.36 -31.97
N LYS A 699 1.65 -30.47 -32.28
CA LYS A 699 2.93 -30.46 -33.02
C LYS A 699 2.82 -29.94 -34.46
N LYS A 700 1.63 -30.01 -35.07
CA LYS A 700 1.38 -29.42 -36.40
C LYS A 700 1.22 -27.92 -36.34
N HIS A 701 0.62 -27.40 -35.26
CA HIS A 701 0.32 -25.95 -35.11
C HIS A 701 1.43 -25.18 -34.41
N PHE A 702 2.08 -25.77 -33.41
CA PHE A 702 3.09 -25.08 -32.57
C PHE A 702 4.48 -25.60 -32.87
N LYS A 703 5.45 -24.74 -32.85
CA LYS A 703 6.87 -25.12 -33.00
C LYS A 703 7.28 -26.07 -31.86
N PRO A 704 8.06 -27.12 -32.14
CA PRO A 704 8.54 -28.03 -31.10
C PRO A 704 9.27 -27.34 -29.94
N GLU A 705 9.97 -26.27 -30.27
CA GLU A 705 10.67 -25.46 -29.30
C GLU A 705 9.74 -24.86 -28.23
N PHE A 706 8.53 -24.41 -28.62
CA PHE A 706 7.54 -23.88 -27.72
C PHE A 706 6.94 -24.97 -26.83
N LEU A 707 6.53 -26.10 -27.42
CA LEU A 707 5.92 -27.21 -26.67
C LEU A 707 6.87 -27.82 -25.63
N ASN A 708 8.18 -27.86 -25.91
CA ASN A 708 9.18 -28.42 -24.99
C ASN A 708 9.43 -27.51 -23.76
N ARG A 709 8.97 -26.26 -23.78
CA ARG A 709 9.13 -25.32 -22.66
C ARG A 709 7.92 -25.22 -21.74
N VAL A 710 6.79 -25.76 -22.17
CA VAL A 710 5.60 -25.91 -21.35
C VAL A 710 5.79 -27.07 -20.37
N ASP A 711 5.43 -26.85 -19.10
CA ASP A 711 5.62 -27.86 -18.05
C ASP A 711 4.73 -29.10 -18.25
N GLU A 712 3.46 -28.89 -18.65
CA GLU A 712 2.52 -29.97 -18.83
C GLU A 712 1.42 -29.60 -19.85
N ILE A 713 1.04 -30.60 -20.67
CA ILE A 713 -0.12 -30.54 -21.58
C ILE A 713 -1.22 -31.37 -20.96
N ILE A 714 -2.29 -30.72 -20.56
CA ILE A 714 -3.43 -31.32 -19.85
C ILE A 714 -4.60 -31.41 -20.81
N VAL A 715 -5.08 -32.64 -21.03
CA VAL A 715 -6.19 -32.94 -21.92
C VAL A 715 -7.48 -33.08 -21.11
N PHE A 716 -8.52 -32.35 -21.53
CA PHE A 716 -9.84 -32.37 -20.92
C PHE A 716 -10.76 -33.30 -21.74
N PRO A 717 -11.21 -34.42 -21.19
CA PRO A 717 -12.21 -35.26 -21.81
C PRO A 717 -13.58 -34.62 -21.86
N GLN A 718 -14.50 -35.20 -22.68
CA GLN A 718 -15.90 -34.79 -22.65
C GLN A 718 -16.55 -35.18 -21.33
N LEU A 719 -17.52 -34.41 -20.91
CA LEU A 719 -18.26 -34.62 -19.67
C LEU A 719 -19.25 -35.78 -19.84
N SER A 720 -19.29 -36.70 -18.91
CA SER A 720 -20.24 -37.80 -18.82
C SER A 720 -21.61 -37.33 -18.25
N LYS A 721 -22.69 -38.13 -18.49
CA LYS A 721 -24.02 -37.81 -17.97
C LYS A 721 -24.05 -37.65 -16.43
N PRO A 722 -23.36 -38.46 -15.59
CA PRO A 722 -23.29 -38.28 -14.16
C PRO A 722 -22.59 -36.97 -13.75
N GLU A 723 -21.55 -36.57 -14.49
CA GLU A 723 -20.83 -35.33 -14.20
C GLU A 723 -21.69 -34.11 -14.56
N LEU A 724 -22.47 -34.19 -15.64
CA LEU A 724 -23.43 -33.13 -16.00
C LEU A 724 -24.51 -32.94 -14.92
N LEU A 725 -25.00 -34.01 -14.30
CA LEU A 725 -25.93 -33.94 -13.17
C LEU A 725 -25.32 -33.16 -12.00
N GLN A 726 -24.08 -33.49 -11.64
CA GLN A 726 -23.38 -32.78 -10.58
C GLN A 726 -23.14 -31.30 -10.94
N ILE A 727 -22.91 -30.94 -12.20
CA ILE A 727 -22.77 -29.57 -12.65
C ILE A 727 -24.09 -28.81 -12.52
N VAL A 728 -25.24 -29.46 -12.83
CA VAL A 728 -26.56 -28.87 -12.57
C VAL A 728 -26.72 -28.57 -11.09
N ASP A 729 -26.38 -29.54 -10.21
CA ASP A 729 -26.44 -29.36 -8.76
C ASP A 729 -25.61 -28.16 -8.29
N LEU A 730 -24.42 -27.97 -8.84
CA LEU A 730 -23.54 -26.87 -8.51
C LEU A 730 -24.12 -25.52 -8.95
N PHE A 731 -24.76 -25.44 -10.14
CA PHE A 731 -25.43 -24.22 -10.59
C PHE A 731 -26.65 -23.90 -9.73
N ILE A 732 -27.44 -24.93 -9.35
CA ILE A 732 -28.61 -24.76 -8.47
C ILE A 732 -28.19 -24.34 -7.07
N LYS A 733 -27.09 -24.90 -6.53
CA LYS A 733 -26.53 -24.45 -5.27
C LYS A 733 -26.16 -22.94 -5.31
N ARG A 734 -25.47 -22.49 -6.37
CA ARG A 734 -25.16 -21.05 -6.56
C ARG A 734 -26.41 -20.18 -6.70
N LEU A 735 -27.51 -20.71 -7.25
CA LEU A 735 -28.80 -20.05 -7.26
C LEU A 735 -29.40 -20.01 -5.86
N GLY A 736 -29.35 -21.13 -5.13
CA GLY A 736 -29.78 -21.21 -3.74
C GLY A 736 -29.07 -20.22 -2.82
N ASP A 737 -27.73 -20.08 -2.96
CA ASP A 737 -26.95 -19.11 -2.18
C ASP A 737 -27.42 -17.66 -2.39
N ARG A 738 -27.87 -17.29 -3.61
CA ARG A 738 -28.48 -15.99 -3.90
C ARG A 738 -29.91 -15.84 -3.37
N LEU A 739 -30.64 -16.95 -3.25
CA LEU A 739 -31.99 -16.96 -2.70
C LEU A 739 -32.01 -16.96 -1.17
N LEU A 740 -30.91 -17.38 -0.51
CA LEU A 740 -30.74 -17.28 0.95
C LEU A 740 -30.83 -15.85 1.47
N ASP A 741 -30.43 -14.84 0.66
CA ASP A 741 -30.62 -13.42 1.01
C ASP A 741 -32.12 -13.04 1.19
N ARG A 742 -33.02 -13.91 0.70
CA ARG A 742 -34.50 -13.78 0.83
C ARG A 742 -35.09 -14.88 1.69
N ASP A 743 -34.29 -15.64 2.45
CA ASP A 743 -34.70 -16.80 3.25
C ASP A 743 -35.34 -17.94 2.43
N MET A 744 -35.12 -17.99 1.12
CA MET A 744 -35.70 -18.99 0.21
C MET A 744 -34.68 -20.08 -0.12
N THR A 745 -35.17 -21.31 -0.37
CA THR A 745 -34.34 -22.43 -0.84
C THR A 745 -35.00 -23.10 -2.04
N VAL A 746 -34.17 -23.67 -2.94
CA VAL A 746 -34.62 -24.32 -4.17
C VAL A 746 -34.00 -25.70 -4.32
N GLU A 747 -34.80 -26.70 -4.66
CA GLU A 747 -34.36 -28.06 -5.01
C GLU A 747 -35.01 -28.53 -6.31
N LEU A 748 -34.25 -29.27 -7.12
CA LEU A 748 -34.71 -29.87 -8.37
C LEU A 748 -34.85 -31.39 -8.22
N THR A 749 -35.91 -31.94 -8.76
CA THR A 749 -36.07 -33.42 -8.88
C THR A 749 -35.09 -33.95 -9.95
N LEU A 750 -34.84 -35.28 -9.91
CA LEU A 750 -33.97 -35.93 -10.89
C LEU A 750 -34.51 -35.79 -12.32
N ALA A 751 -35.84 -35.88 -12.49
CA ALA A 751 -36.49 -35.68 -13.80
C ALA A 751 -36.25 -34.28 -14.37
N ALA A 752 -36.37 -33.24 -13.54
CA ALA A 752 -36.09 -31.86 -13.94
C ALA A 752 -34.59 -31.68 -14.32
N LYS A 753 -33.67 -32.27 -13.58
CA LYS A 753 -32.21 -32.21 -13.90
C LYS A 753 -31.88 -32.96 -15.20
N GLU A 754 -32.46 -34.14 -15.44
CA GLU A 754 -32.25 -34.87 -16.67
C GLU A 754 -32.77 -34.13 -17.90
N HIS A 755 -33.95 -33.53 -17.82
CA HIS A 755 -34.49 -32.73 -18.90
C HIS A 755 -33.67 -31.44 -19.16
N LEU A 756 -33.15 -30.78 -18.10
CA LEU A 756 -32.22 -29.66 -18.28
C LEU A 756 -30.96 -30.07 -19.05
N ILE A 757 -30.46 -31.28 -18.81
CA ILE A 757 -29.30 -31.80 -19.53
C ILE A 757 -29.66 -32.09 -20.99
N GLU A 758 -30.81 -32.70 -21.27
CA GLU A 758 -31.27 -32.98 -22.64
C GLU A 758 -31.39 -31.71 -23.49
N VAL A 759 -31.93 -30.61 -22.91
CA VAL A 759 -32.10 -29.32 -23.60
C VAL A 759 -30.82 -28.49 -23.60
N GLY A 760 -30.00 -28.62 -22.54
CA GLY A 760 -28.85 -27.73 -22.30
C GLY A 760 -27.47 -28.35 -22.65
N PHE A 761 -27.37 -29.60 -23.04
CA PHE A 761 -26.10 -30.20 -23.43
C PHE A 761 -25.99 -30.35 -24.97
N ASP A 762 -24.89 -29.85 -25.51
CA ASP A 762 -24.51 -30.04 -26.91
C ASP A 762 -23.09 -30.67 -26.92
N PRO A 763 -22.88 -31.81 -27.56
CA PRO A 763 -21.56 -32.47 -27.65
C PRO A 763 -20.45 -31.58 -28.21
N ALA A 764 -20.78 -30.56 -29.03
CA ALA A 764 -19.82 -29.62 -29.61
C ALA A 764 -19.53 -28.42 -28.70
N LEU A 765 -20.51 -28.01 -27.88
CA LEU A 765 -20.44 -26.84 -27.00
C LEU A 765 -20.28 -27.19 -25.52
N GLY A 766 -20.36 -28.45 -25.15
CA GLY A 766 -20.23 -28.96 -23.79
C GLY A 766 -21.35 -28.48 -22.85
N ALA A 767 -21.02 -28.18 -21.62
CA ALA A 767 -21.96 -27.68 -20.63
C ALA A 767 -22.26 -26.17 -20.74
N ARG A 768 -21.72 -25.45 -21.73
CA ARG A 768 -21.92 -23.98 -21.86
C ARG A 768 -23.39 -23.60 -22.11
N PRO A 769 -24.17 -24.30 -22.94
CA PRO A 769 -25.59 -24.03 -23.11
C PRO A 769 -26.45 -24.40 -21.89
N LEU A 770 -26.01 -25.33 -21.07
CA LEU A 770 -26.70 -25.79 -19.85
C LEU A 770 -26.99 -24.61 -18.89
N ARG A 771 -26.04 -23.71 -18.70
CA ARG A 771 -26.26 -22.50 -17.91
C ARG A 771 -27.42 -21.64 -18.44
N ARG A 772 -27.52 -21.51 -19.76
CA ARG A 772 -28.62 -20.75 -20.40
C ARG A 772 -29.94 -21.47 -20.25
N ALA A 773 -29.94 -22.84 -20.33
CA ALA A 773 -31.13 -23.63 -20.11
C ALA A 773 -31.64 -23.45 -18.66
N ILE A 774 -30.76 -23.54 -17.66
CA ILE A 774 -31.12 -23.30 -16.26
C ILE A 774 -31.65 -21.87 -16.07
N GLN A 775 -31.01 -20.87 -16.64
CA GLN A 775 -31.47 -19.49 -16.56
C GLN A 775 -32.91 -19.36 -17.12
N ARG A 776 -33.14 -19.83 -18.33
CA ARG A 776 -34.44 -19.67 -19.00
C ARG A 776 -35.56 -20.51 -18.33
N GLU A 777 -35.27 -21.77 -17.97
CA GLU A 777 -36.29 -22.71 -17.52
C GLU A 777 -36.51 -22.63 -16.00
N VAL A 778 -35.49 -22.21 -15.22
CA VAL A 778 -35.59 -22.16 -13.76
C VAL A 778 -35.53 -20.72 -13.27
N GLU A 779 -34.42 -19.94 -13.54
CA GLU A 779 -34.23 -18.63 -12.93
C GLU A 779 -35.28 -17.61 -13.39
N ASP A 780 -35.57 -17.53 -14.70
CA ASP A 780 -36.54 -16.57 -15.25
C ASP A 780 -37.97 -16.87 -14.72
N ARG A 781 -38.40 -18.17 -14.75
CA ARG A 781 -39.71 -18.56 -14.23
C ARG A 781 -39.84 -18.38 -12.73
N LEU A 782 -38.77 -18.65 -11.97
CA LEU A 782 -38.72 -18.40 -10.53
C LEU A 782 -38.85 -16.90 -10.23
N SER A 783 -38.15 -16.05 -11.01
CA SER A 783 -38.22 -14.60 -10.88
C SER A 783 -39.62 -14.06 -11.16
N GLU A 784 -40.30 -14.56 -12.19
CA GLU A 784 -41.69 -14.19 -12.50
C GLU A 784 -42.63 -14.54 -11.31
N LYS A 785 -42.52 -15.75 -10.76
CA LYS A 785 -43.33 -16.18 -9.63
C LYS A 785 -43.07 -15.36 -8.35
N ILE A 786 -41.84 -14.97 -8.10
CA ILE A 786 -41.48 -14.07 -6.98
C ILE A 786 -42.10 -12.67 -7.20
N LEU A 787 -42.02 -12.13 -8.45
CA LEU A 787 -42.57 -10.82 -8.77
C LEU A 787 -44.12 -10.79 -8.70
N HIS A 788 -44.78 -11.90 -9.05
CA HIS A 788 -46.23 -12.03 -8.92
C HIS A 788 -46.69 -12.33 -7.50
N GLY A 789 -45.78 -12.51 -6.55
CA GLY A 789 -46.14 -12.80 -5.15
C GLY A 789 -46.64 -14.24 -4.93
N GLU A 790 -46.39 -15.15 -5.87
CA GLU A 790 -46.71 -16.57 -5.73
C GLU A 790 -45.69 -17.28 -4.81
N LEU A 791 -44.50 -16.73 -4.70
CA LEU A 791 -43.40 -17.20 -3.83
C LEU A 791 -43.05 -16.11 -2.86
N ASN A 792 -42.96 -16.46 -1.56
CA ASN A 792 -42.71 -15.54 -0.48
C ASN A 792 -41.39 -15.87 0.24
N ALA A 793 -40.87 -14.92 1.01
CA ALA A 793 -39.69 -15.15 1.85
C ALA A 793 -39.98 -16.29 2.86
N GLY A 794 -39.07 -17.23 2.98
CA GLY A 794 -39.21 -18.42 3.85
C GLY A 794 -39.71 -19.67 3.13
N ASP A 795 -40.07 -19.58 1.85
CA ASP A 795 -40.58 -20.73 1.09
C ASP A 795 -39.43 -21.65 0.64
N HIS A 796 -39.68 -22.96 0.70
CA HIS A 796 -38.87 -23.99 0.08
C HIS A 796 -39.47 -24.39 -1.26
N VAL A 797 -38.77 -24.15 -2.34
CA VAL A 797 -39.27 -24.36 -3.73
C VAL A 797 -38.77 -25.68 -4.28
N HIS A 798 -39.67 -26.59 -4.57
CA HIS A 798 -39.38 -27.82 -5.32
C HIS A 798 -39.74 -27.65 -6.79
N VAL A 799 -38.78 -27.89 -7.68
CA VAL A 799 -38.97 -27.84 -9.12
C VAL A 799 -38.97 -29.23 -9.69
N ASP A 800 -40.08 -29.63 -10.26
CA ASP A 800 -40.26 -30.93 -10.93
C ASP A 800 -40.53 -30.75 -12.42
N PHE A 801 -40.34 -31.83 -13.20
CA PHE A 801 -40.69 -31.84 -14.62
C PHE A 801 -41.66 -32.97 -14.91
N VAL A 802 -42.93 -32.61 -15.20
CA VAL A 802 -44.02 -33.57 -15.45
C VAL A 802 -44.79 -33.10 -16.71
N ASP A 803 -45.11 -34.08 -17.54
CA ASP A 803 -45.87 -33.87 -18.79
C ASP A 803 -45.35 -32.77 -19.72
N GLY A 804 -44.02 -32.54 -19.72
CA GLY A 804 -43.38 -31.59 -20.64
C GLY A 804 -43.29 -30.16 -20.08
N GLU A 805 -43.70 -29.93 -18.84
CA GLU A 805 -43.63 -28.61 -18.17
C GLU A 805 -42.91 -28.65 -16.81
N TYR A 806 -42.23 -27.53 -16.46
CA TYR A 806 -41.64 -27.34 -15.15
C TYR A 806 -42.70 -26.87 -14.14
N ILE A 807 -42.90 -27.66 -13.12
CA ILE A 807 -43.86 -27.38 -12.04
C ILE A 807 -43.08 -26.92 -10.81
N PHE A 808 -43.45 -25.75 -10.30
CA PHE A 808 -42.87 -25.17 -9.08
C PHE A 808 -43.87 -25.35 -7.92
N THR A 809 -43.50 -26.18 -6.93
CA THR A 809 -44.32 -26.43 -5.75
C THR A 809 -43.61 -25.83 -4.53
N THR A 810 -44.37 -25.24 -3.63
CA THR A 810 -43.84 -24.63 -2.39
C THR A 810 -44.23 -25.42 -1.19
N THR A 811 -43.33 -25.64 -0.27
CA THR A 811 -43.57 -26.14 1.09
C THR A 811 -43.15 -25.11 2.11
N ASN A 812 -44.06 -24.75 3.01
CA ASN A 812 -43.74 -23.86 4.12
C ASN A 812 -42.74 -24.54 5.06
N ARG A 813 -41.70 -23.83 5.49
CA ARG A 813 -40.60 -24.34 6.34
C ARG A 813 -41.10 -25.01 7.62
N ASN A 814 -42.27 -24.60 8.12
CA ASN A 814 -42.93 -25.20 9.30
C ASN A 814 -43.56 -26.59 9.04
N GLU A 815 -43.89 -26.93 7.80
CA GLU A 815 -44.41 -28.25 7.42
C GLU A 815 -43.30 -29.24 7.09
N ALA A 816 -42.18 -28.79 6.51
CA ALA A 816 -41.03 -29.64 6.16
C ALA A 816 -40.35 -30.29 7.40
N VAL A 817 -40.35 -29.61 8.53
CA VAL A 817 -39.81 -30.15 9.80
C VAL A 817 -40.72 -31.25 10.34
N SER A 818 -42.05 -31.19 10.11
CA SER A 818 -43.01 -32.23 10.55
C SER A 818 -42.97 -33.50 9.69
N VAL A 819 -42.65 -33.40 8.39
CA VAL A 819 -42.54 -34.53 7.46
C VAL A 819 -41.21 -35.27 7.66
N GLY A 820 -40.10 -34.56 7.94
CA GLY A 820 -38.81 -35.18 8.25
C GLY A 820 -38.79 -36.01 9.54
N ILE A 821 -39.56 -35.58 10.56
CA ILE A 821 -39.71 -36.31 11.83
C ILE A 821 -40.56 -37.58 11.66
N ASN A 822 -41.56 -37.58 10.77
CA ASN A 822 -42.37 -38.76 10.49
C ASN A 822 -41.66 -39.79 9.62
N ALA A 823 -40.74 -39.40 8.73
CA ALA A 823 -39.93 -40.33 7.93
C ALA A 823 -38.84 -41.05 8.75
N ALA A 824 -38.30 -40.35 9.77
CA ALA A 824 -37.32 -40.97 10.70
C ALA A 824 -37.97 -41.90 11.73
N ALA A 825 -39.28 -41.73 12.03
CA ALA A 825 -40.03 -42.63 12.94
C ALA A 825 -40.52 -43.91 12.29
N ALA A 826 -40.52 -44.04 10.94
CA ALA A 826 -41.03 -45.22 10.21
C ALA A 826 -39.96 -46.25 9.89
N VAL A 827 -38.66 -46.07 10.20
CA VAL A 827 -37.57 -47.02 9.91
C VAL A 827 -37.02 -47.72 11.16
N GLY A 828 -37.67 -47.60 12.30
CA GLY A 828 -37.17 -48.10 13.57
C GLY A 828 -38.04 -49.17 14.21
N THR A 829 -38.27 -50.36 13.54
CA THR A 829 -38.71 -51.58 14.27
C THR A 829 -38.18 -52.82 13.58
N GLY A 830 -37.20 -53.44 14.19
CA GLY A 830 -36.75 -54.82 13.90
C GLY A 830 -35.58 -55.19 14.81
N PRO A 831 -35.57 -56.41 15.37
CA PRO A 831 -35.10 -56.66 16.72
C PRO A 831 -33.70 -57.29 16.84
N GLY A 832 -33.14 -57.19 18.03
CA GLY A 832 -32.14 -58.13 18.48
C GLY A 832 -30.77 -57.63 18.85
N THR A 833 -30.58 -57.37 20.12
CA THR A 833 -29.31 -57.25 20.83
C THR A 833 -28.57 -58.61 20.82
N PRO A 834 -27.24 -58.70 20.99
CA PRO A 834 -26.76 -58.83 22.35
C PRO A 834 -25.51 -57.98 22.71
N ASP A 835 -25.46 -57.72 24.01
CA ASP A 835 -24.38 -57.21 24.83
C ASP A 835 -22.95 -57.68 24.43
N LEU A 836 -22.02 -56.79 24.46
CA LEU A 836 -20.65 -57.15 24.86
C LEU A 836 -19.99 -56.00 25.63
N ALA A 837 -19.51 -56.44 26.77
CA ALA A 837 -19.02 -55.67 27.90
C ALA A 837 -17.75 -54.82 27.61
N ILE A 838 -17.67 -53.78 28.38
CA ILE A 838 -16.51 -52.92 28.66
C ILE A 838 -15.39 -53.74 29.33
N THR A 839 -14.15 -53.60 28.89
CA THR A 839 -12.97 -53.65 29.75
C THR A 839 -11.97 -52.56 29.31
N SER A 840 -11.65 -51.77 30.28
CA SER A 840 -10.55 -50.81 30.36
C SER A 840 -9.16 -51.45 30.21
N GLU A 841 -8.28 -50.86 29.37
CA GLU A 841 -6.91 -50.57 29.73
C GLU A 841 -6.40 -49.41 28.85
#